data_f7478c022b7c55ad40331d202cf97c78
#
_entry.id   f7478c022b7c55ad40331d202cf97c78
#
_cell.length_a   1.000
_cell.length_b   1.000
_cell.length_c   1.000
_cell.angle_alpha   90.00
_cell.angle_beta   90.00
_cell.angle_gamma   90.00
#
_symmetry.space_group_name_H-M   'P 1'
#
loop_
_entity.id
_entity.type
_entity.pdbx_description
1 polymer ?
#
loop_
_entity_poly.entity_id
_entity_poly.type
_entity_poly.pdbx_seq_one_letter_code
_entity_poly.pdbx_strand_id
1 'polypeptide(L)'
;MINLGDLDADQQQAATAPRGPVAILAGAGTGKTRTITYRIAHLIDQGFVGGNRVMAVTFTKRAAGEMAHRLRLMGIGGVQARTFHAAAMRQLAYFWPQVAGNLSWQLLDNKFPLVGRAARSLGIDSSVENVRDILSEIEWAKSRLISPEQYVAETAHRHTPQPAPIVAQIYQRYEDAKINPDVMLLDFDDLLLHVAGAIENSTAIAEEFRAQYCTFVVDEYQDVTPLQQRVLSAWLGNRDDITVVGDANQTIYSFTGASPEFLLDFSRTYPHATVVKLQRDYRSTPQITDLANTIISQATGRVSGTKLQLRGMLPAGPAPVFAGYDDEPAEARAVAERIKHLIEQGVPPAEIAVLYRINAQSAPFEQALADAGIVYQVRGGEEFFKRPEIRQAISTLIRLSQLEAHQPPDLIGPRIHELVESALAPIGLTPQEPEGAQARERWQSLQALVELSKELGKATPDLNLIGLLHQLHQRDTNKHPPTMQGVTLASLHAAKGLEWDAVFLVGLTDGSLPITHAIKAGVAAIEEERRLFYVGVTRARKHLFHSWSAARQEGGRHSRKRTRFLDDIIPDTNKITTAKPAKRHRRPARCKVCGSPLVDMPERILGRCNNCPSDADPQIFETLRVWRAGVAKTNNIPAYIVFSDATLQAIAEALPTNTAELLKINGIGQVKVERYGQDLLETVAQFLDDDEE
;
A
#
# COMPACT_ATOMS: atom_id res chain seq x y z
N MET A 1 -9.39 37.61 -16.58
CA MET A 1 -10.30 36.58 -17.15
C MET A 1 -9.51 35.29 -17.32
N ILE A 2 -10.03 34.18 -16.74
CA ILE A 2 -9.40 32.89 -16.83
C ILE A 2 -9.61 32.31 -18.24
N ASN A 3 -8.52 31.83 -18.83
CA ASN A 3 -8.59 31.19 -20.14
C ASN A 3 -9.19 29.79 -20.01
N LEU A 4 -10.44 29.60 -20.39
CA LEU A 4 -11.12 28.29 -20.42
C LEU A 4 -10.79 27.48 -21.68
N GLY A 5 -10.11 28.06 -22.67
CA GLY A 5 -9.76 27.41 -23.94
C GLY A 5 -8.84 26.20 -23.79
N ASP A 6 -8.17 26.07 -22.64
CA ASP A 6 -7.32 24.92 -22.30
C ASP A 6 -8.12 23.69 -21.87
N LEU A 7 -9.42 23.81 -21.64
CA LEU A 7 -10.33 22.75 -21.24
C LEU A 7 -11.07 22.16 -22.42
N ASP A 8 -11.37 20.87 -22.40
CA ASP A 8 -12.32 20.29 -23.33
C ASP A 8 -13.78 20.68 -23.00
N ALA A 9 -14.71 20.35 -23.90
CA ALA A 9 -16.11 20.76 -23.77
C ALA A 9 -16.76 20.26 -22.45
N ASP A 10 -16.46 19.01 -22.01
CA ASP A 10 -17.05 18.46 -20.79
C ASP A 10 -16.43 19.11 -19.54
N GLN A 11 -15.11 19.36 -19.59
CA GLN A 11 -14.39 20.09 -18.53
C GLN A 11 -14.87 21.55 -18.46
N GLN A 12 -15.08 22.21 -19.60
CA GLN A 12 -15.64 23.56 -19.64
C GLN A 12 -17.05 23.61 -19.05
N GLN A 13 -17.92 22.67 -19.45
CA GLN A 13 -19.26 22.54 -18.87
C GLN A 13 -19.22 22.40 -17.36
N ALA A 14 -18.31 21.57 -16.83
CA ALA A 14 -18.14 21.37 -15.39
C ALA A 14 -17.60 22.63 -14.69
N ALA A 15 -16.60 23.30 -15.30
CA ALA A 15 -16.00 24.50 -14.73
C ALA A 15 -16.97 25.69 -14.69
N THR A 16 -17.82 25.81 -15.71
CA THR A 16 -18.81 26.94 -15.86
C THR A 16 -20.22 26.57 -15.39
N ALA A 17 -20.43 25.39 -14.82
CA ALA A 17 -21.72 24.98 -14.29
C ALA A 17 -22.27 26.03 -13.30
N PRO A 18 -23.59 26.26 -13.27
CA PRO A 18 -24.20 27.23 -12.35
C PRO A 18 -23.75 27.03 -10.92
N ARG A 19 -23.85 28.06 -10.11
CA ARG A 19 -23.64 28.00 -8.66
C ARG A 19 -24.70 27.08 -8.04
N GLY A 20 -24.35 26.37 -6.97
CA GLY A 20 -25.19 25.36 -6.33
C GLY A 20 -24.54 23.97 -6.38
N PRO A 21 -25.31 22.90 -6.18
CA PRO A 21 -24.77 21.56 -6.12
C PRO A 21 -24.35 21.06 -7.51
N VAL A 22 -23.08 20.65 -7.62
CA VAL A 22 -22.48 20.13 -8.84
C VAL A 22 -21.78 18.82 -8.55
N ALA A 23 -22.14 17.77 -9.29
CA ALA A 23 -21.42 16.49 -9.26
C ALA A 23 -20.65 16.27 -10.57
N ILE A 24 -19.35 16.10 -10.47
CA ILE A 24 -18.47 15.80 -11.59
C ILE A 24 -18.07 14.32 -11.48
N LEU A 25 -18.71 13.48 -12.28
CA LEU A 25 -18.39 12.05 -12.38
C LEU A 25 -17.22 11.92 -13.37
N ALA A 26 -16.03 11.69 -12.86
CA ALA A 26 -14.79 11.82 -13.62
C ALA A 26 -13.93 10.57 -13.52
N GLY A 27 -13.77 9.84 -14.60
CA GLY A 27 -12.94 8.65 -14.66
C GLY A 27 -11.44 8.90 -14.45
N ALA A 28 -10.65 7.84 -14.45
CA ALA A 28 -9.20 7.97 -14.39
C ALA A 28 -8.67 8.79 -15.58
N GLY A 29 -7.63 9.62 -15.35
CA GLY A 29 -6.97 10.37 -16.42
C GLY A 29 -7.76 11.51 -17.06
N THR A 30 -9.00 11.79 -16.61
CA THR A 30 -9.90 12.79 -17.22
C THR A 30 -9.66 14.23 -16.75
N GLY A 31 -8.63 14.47 -15.94
CA GLY A 31 -8.30 15.80 -15.47
C GLY A 31 -9.19 16.33 -14.33
N LYS A 32 -9.66 15.45 -13.42
CA LYS A 32 -10.46 15.80 -12.24
C LYS A 32 -9.97 17.06 -11.53
N THR A 33 -8.75 17.02 -10.99
CA THR A 33 -8.16 18.13 -10.24
C THR A 33 -8.00 19.39 -11.07
N ARG A 34 -7.69 19.27 -12.37
CA ARG A 34 -7.66 20.39 -13.31
C ARG A 34 -9.03 21.06 -13.40
N THR A 35 -10.06 20.28 -13.65
CA THR A 35 -11.44 20.77 -13.83
C THR A 35 -11.95 21.52 -12.61
N ILE A 36 -11.77 20.97 -11.39
CA ILE A 36 -12.21 21.64 -10.17
C ILE A 36 -11.38 22.89 -9.86
N THR A 37 -10.08 22.90 -10.21
CA THR A 37 -9.24 24.10 -10.07
C THR A 37 -9.76 25.24 -10.98
N TYR A 38 -10.09 24.92 -12.24
CA TYR A 38 -10.69 25.90 -13.17
C TYR A 38 -12.08 26.34 -12.72
N ARG A 39 -12.89 25.45 -12.14
CA ARG A 39 -14.18 25.81 -11.57
C ARG A 39 -14.04 26.82 -10.41
N ILE A 40 -13.17 26.55 -9.46
CA ILE A 40 -12.88 27.48 -8.36
C ILE A 40 -12.45 28.84 -8.94
N ALA A 41 -11.53 28.80 -9.87
CA ALA A 41 -10.99 29.99 -10.51
C ALA A 41 -12.08 30.76 -11.27
N HIS A 42 -12.95 30.09 -12.01
CA HIS A 42 -14.10 30.70 -12.72
C HIS A 42 -15.07 31.34 -11.73
N LEU A 43 -15.45 30.68 -10.65
CA LEU A 43 -16.38 31.25 -9.65
C LEU A 43 -15.83 32.54 -9.02
N ILE A 44 -14.51 32.61 -8.81
CA ILE A 44 -13.84 33.80 -8.25
C ILE A 44 -13.70 34.90 -9.32
N ASP A 45 -13.29 34.57 -10.55
CA ASP A 45 -13.11 35.51 -11.64
C ASP A 45 -14.41 36.18 -12.03
N GLN A 46 -15.54 35.46 -12.00
CA GLN A 46 -16.87 35.99 -12.24
C GLN A 46 -17.45 36.77 -11.05
N GLY A 47 -16.74 36.88 -9.95
CA GLY A 47 -17.18 37.59 -8.76
C GLY A 47 -18.29 36.89 -7.95
N PHE A 48 -18.58 35.63 -8.23
CA PHE A 48 -19.61 34.88 -7.48
C PHE A 48 -19.18 34.61 -6.02
N VAL A 49 -17.88 34.49 -5.75
CA VAL A 49 -17.33 34.23 -4.42
C VAL A 49 -15.91 34.80 -4.31
N GLY A 50 -15.55 35.29 -3.11
CA GLY A 50 -14.18 35.65 -2.81
C GLY A 50 -13.33 34.40 -2.50
N GLY A 51 -12.07 34.39 -2.89
CA GLY A 51 -11.20 33.22 -2.71
C GLY A 51 -11.08 32.77 -1.24
N ASN A 52 -11.05 33.70 -0.29
CA ASN A 52 -11.02 33.42 1.14
C ASN A 52 -12.29 32.76 1.70
N ARG A 53 -13.37 32.73 0.91
CA ARG A 53 -14.65 32.10 1.25
C ARG A 53 -14.84 30.72 0.60
N VAL A 54 -13.85 30.24 -0.12
CA VAL A 54 -13.84 28.91 -0.74
C VAL A 54 -13.01 27.96 0.10
N MET A 55 -13.60 26.81 0.46
CA MET A 55 -12.91 25.69 1.09
C MET A 55 -12.87 24.52 0.09
N ALA A 56 -11.67 24.13 -0.31
CA ALA A 56 -11.41 22.97 -1.14
C ALA A 56 -10.83 21.83 -0.30
N VAL A 57 -11.48 20.69 -0.31
CA VAL A 57 -11.11 19.53 0.52
C VAL A 57 -10.65 18.39 -0.36
N THR A 58 -9.51 17.80 -0.03
CA THR A 58 -8.96 16.65 -0.74
C THR A 58 -8.59 15.53 0.24
N PHE A 59 -8.26 14.35 -0.29
CA PHE A 59 -7.90 13.20 0.54
C PHE A 59 -6.47 13.27 1.09
N THR A 60 -5.53 13.87 0.35
CA THR A 60 -4.11 13.91 0.74
C THR A 60 -3.56 15.34 0.82
N LYS A 61 -2.58 15.55 1.73
CA LYS A 61 -1.85 16.83 1.85
C LYS A 61 -1.18 17.21 0.52
N ARG A 62 -0.69 16.23 -0.24
CA ARG A 62 -0.06 16.44 -1.55
C ARG A 62 -1.07 17.03 -2.55
N ALA A 63 -2.26 16.43 -2.68
CA ALA A 63 -3.30 16.94 -3.57
C ALA A 63 -3.76 18.35 -3.19
N ALA A 64 -3.88 18.63 -1.87
CA ALA A 64 -4.18 19.97 -1.37
C ALA A 64 -3.11 21.00 -1.77
N GLY A 65 -1.83 20.62 -1.61
CA GLY A 65 -0.69 21.46 -1.99
C GLY A 65 -0.63 21.72 -3.49
N GLU A 66 -0.87 20.69 -4.31
CA GLU A 66 -0.92 20.82 -5.77
C GLU A 66 -2.08 21.71 -6.23
N MET A 67 -3.26 21.55 -5.65
CA MET A 67 -4.42 22.40 -5.95
C MET A 67 -4.12 23.87 -5.60
N ALA A 68 -3.58 24.13 -4.40
CA ALA A 68 -3.20 25.48 -3.99
C ALA A 68 -2.12 26.08 -4.89
N HIS A 69 -1.16 25.29 -5.36
CA HIS A 69 -0.12 25.72 -6.28
C HIS A 69 -0.72 26.11 -7.65
N ARG A 70 -1.57 25.27 -8.22
CA ARG A 70 -2.24 25.53 -9.51
C ARG A 70 -3.10 26.80 -9.45
N LEU A 71 -3.87 27.00 -8.37
CA LEU A 71 -4.67 28.21 -8.17
C LEU A 71 -3.79 29.48 -8.13
N ARG A 72 -2.66 29.42 -7.43
CA ARG A 72 -1.69 30.54 -7.40
C ARG A 72 -1.11 30.86 -8.77
N LEU A 73 -0.78 29.85 -9.58
CA LEU A 73 -0.32 30.06 -10.96
C LEU A 73 -1.38 30.74 -11.85
N MET A 74 -2.66 30.54 -11.53
CA MET A 74 -3.79 31.22 -12.19
C MET A 74 -4.09 32.62 -11.61
N GLY A 75 -3.28 33.10 -10.67
CA GLY A 75 -3.48 34.38 -9.99
C GLY A 75 -4.58 34.36 -8.92
N ILE A 76 -5.06 33.19 -8.53
CA ILE A 76 -6.13 33.02 -7.53
C ILE A 76 -5.52 32.79 -6.15
N GLY A 77 -5.78 33.73 -5.24
CA GLY A 77 -5.35 33.67 -3.82
C GLY A 77 -6.51 33.45 -2.86
N GLY A 78 -6.18 33.17 -1.60
CA GLY A 78 -7.12 33.09 -0.48
C GLY A 78 -7.82 31.74 -0.30
N VAL A 79 -7.90 30.89 -1.34
CA VAL A 79 -8.58 29.58 -1.27
C VAL A 79 -7.92 28.67 -0.22
N GLN A 80 -8.75 28.09 0.65
CA GLN A 80 -8.29 27.13 1.66
C GLN A 80 -8.35 25.71 1.09
N ALA A 81 -7.24 25.26 0.49
CA ALA A 81 -7.09 23.86 0.03
C ALA A 81 -6.44 23.01 1.15
N ARG A 82 -7.18 22.02 1.69
CA ARG A 82 -6.77 21.20 2.84
C ARG A 82 -7.34 19.78 2.76
N THR A 83 -6.81 18.89 3.63
CA THR A 83 -7.52 17.62 3.93
C THR A 83 -8.61 17.88 4.97
N PHE A 84 -9.62 17.00 5.07
CA PHE A 84 -10.67 17.07 6.09
C PHE A 84 -10.07 17.26 7.50
N HIS A 85 -9.12 16.42 7.89
CA HIS A 85 -8.47 16.48 9.20
C HIS A 85 -7.70 17.78 9.43
N ALA A 86 -6.97 18.27 8.42
CA ALA A 86 -6.23 19.52 8.54
C ALA A 86 -7.16 20.73 8.65
N ALA A 87 -8.31 20.71 7.98
CA ALA A 87 -9.35 21.74 8.13
C ALA A 87 -9.98 21.67 9.52
N ALA A 88 -10.38 20.46 9.96
CA ALA A 88 -11.00 20.24 11.27
C ALA A 88 -10.07 20.63 12.42
N MET A 89 -8.80 20.25 12.39
CA MET A 89 -7.83 20.59 13.42
C MET A 89 -7.69 22.11 13.60
N ARG A 90 -7.63 22.86 12.48
CA ARG A 90 -7.56 24.33 12.54
C ARG A 90 -8.83 24.96 13.10
N GLN A 91 -10.00 24.45 12.69
CA GLN A 91 -11.30 24.93 13.17
C GLN A 91 -11.48 24.61 14.66
N LEU A 92 -11.15 23.39 15.07
CA LEU A 92 -11.24 22.99 16.46
C LEU A 92 -10.33 23.84 17.36
N ALA A 93 -9.07 24.06 16.94
CA ALA A 93 -8.16 24.93 17.67
C ALA A 93 -8.71 26.35 17.84
N TYR A 94 -9.43 26.87 16.86
CA TYR A 94 -10.05 28.18 16.90
C TYR A 94 -11.29 28.22 17.80
N PHE A 95 -12.18 27.25 17.67
CA PHE A 95 -13.45 27.21 18.42
C PHE A 95 -13.34 26.55 19.80
N TRP A 96 -12.24 25.88 20.12
CA TRP A 96 -12.09 25.11 21.35
C TRP A 96 -12.42 25.89 22.64
N PRO A 97 -11.97 27.15 22.79
CA PRO A 97 -12.34 27.95 24.01
C PRO A 97 -13.85 28.15 24.15
N GLN A 98 -14.60 28.20 23.05
CA GLN A 98 -16.07 28.32 23.07
C GLN A 98 -16.76 26.98 23.35
N VAL A 99 -16.12 25.83 23.02
CA VAL A 99 -16.69 24.50 23.19
C VAL A 99 -16.37 23.91 24.56
N ALA A 100 -15.13 24.03 25.00
CA ALA A 100 -14.62 23.35 26.20
C ALA A 100 -14.01 24.29 27.26
N GLY A 101 -14.12 25.61 27.09
CA GLY A 101 -13.60 26.60 28.04
C GLY A 101 -12.10 26.48 28.21
N ASN A 102 -11.66 26.30 29.46
CA ASN A 102 -10.23 26.25 29.82
C ASN A 102 -9.62 24.84 29.71
N LEU A 103 -10.38 23.81 29.31
CA LEU A 103 -9.86 22.47 29.15
C LEU A 103 -8.89 22.45 27.96
N SER A 104 -7.65 22.00 28.17
CA SER A 104 -6.68 21.82 27.10
C SER A 104 -6.90 20.50 26.36
N TRP A 105 -6.48 20.42 25.11
CA TRP A 105 -6.47 19.16 24.35
C TRP A 105 -5.11 18.90 23.72
N GLN A 106 -4.81 17.63 23.50
CA GLN A 106 -3.59 17.17 22.84
C GLN A 106 -3.93 16.14 21.79
N LEU A 107 -3.26 16.25 20.62
CA LEU A 107 -3.42 15.25 19.56
C LEU A 107 -2.76 13.92 19.97
N LEU A 108 -3.52 12.85 19.89
CA LEU A 108 -3.05 11.48 20.07
C LEU A 108 -2.58 10.91 18.73
N ASP A 109 -1.32 11.16 18.39
CA ASP A 109 -0.73 10.68 17.13
C ASP A 109 -0.59 9.16 17.09
N ASN A 110 -0.29 8.54 18.23
CA ASN A 110 -0.07 7.11 18.34
C ASN A 110 -1.11 6.46 19.28
N LYS A 111 -2.13 5.87 18.67
CA LYS A 111 -3.23 5.16 19.36
C LYS A 111 -2.78 3.78 19.89
N PHE A 112 -1.75 3.17 19.29
CA PHE A 112 -1.33 1.79 19.54
C PHE A 112 -1.09 1.46 21.03
N PRO A 113 -0.38 2.29 21.83
CA PRO A 113 -0.15 1.99 23.24
C PRO A 113 -1.43 2.00 24.09
N LEU A 114 -2.41 2.86 23.76
CA LEU A 114 -3.70 2.89 24.47
C LEU A 114 -4.53 1.67 24.18
N VAL A 115 -4.69 1.30 22.90
CA VAL A 115 -5.43 0.11 22.49
C VAL A 115 -4.77 -1.15 23.06
N GLY A 116 -3.43 -1.24 23.03
CA GLY A 116 -2.69 -2.35 23.62
C GLY A 116 -2.87 -2.46 25.14
N ARG A 117 -2.98 -1.35 25.88
CA ARG A 117 -3.32 -1.36 27.31
C ARG A 117 -4.76 -1.80 27.55
N ALA A 118 -5.69 -1.32 26.76
CA ALA A 118 -7.10 -1.72 26.85
C ALA A 118 -7.27 -3.23 26.59
N ALA A 119 -6.61 -3.78 25.57
CA ALA A 119 -6.64 -5.21 25.28
C ALA A 119 -6.06 -6.05 26.45
N ARG A 120 -4.87 -5.68 26.95
CA ARG A 120 -4.23 -6.37 28.11
C ARG A 120 -5.11 -6.34 29.36
N SER A 121 -5.82 -5.24 29.63
CA SER A 121 -6.70 -5.14 30.78
C SER A 121 -7.91 -6.07 30.74
N LEU A 122 -8.19 -6.66 29.56
CA LEU A 122 -9.22 -7.68 29.33
C LEU A 122 -8.62 -9.10 29.17
N GLY A 123 -7.32 -9.26 29.36
CA GLY A 123 -6.64 -10.55 29.18
C GLY A 123 -6.48 -10.97 27.71
N ILE A 124 -6.64 -10.02 26.78
CA ILE A 124 -6.50 -10.30 25.36
C ILE A 124 -5.03 -10.16 24.93
N ASP A 125 -4.59 -11.04 24.01
CA ASP A 125 -3.25 -10.99 23.45
C ASP A 125 -2.93 -9.61 22.89
N SER A 126 -1.83 -9.01 23.36
CA SER A 126 -1.35 -7.70 22.97
C SER A 126 -0.16 -7.75 21.99
N SER A 127 -0.04 -8.85 21.21
CA SER A 127 0.89 -8.91 20.09
C SER A 127 0.66 -7.74 19.13
N VAL A 128 1.73 -7.34 18.43
CA VAL A 128 1.70 -6.18 17.53
C VAL A 128 0.62 -6.35 16.47
N GLU A 129 0.46 -7.57 15.95
CA GLU A 129 -0.52 -7.89 14.90
C GLU A 129 -1.94 -7.77 15.42
N ASN A 130 -2.25 -8.40 16.55
CA ASN A 130 -3.59 -8.35 17.13
C ASN A 130 -4.02 -6.94 17.53
N VAL A 131 -3.12 -6.16 18.13
CA VAL A 131 -3.41 -4.75 18.48
C VAL A 131 -3.63 -3.90 17.23
N ARG A 132 -2.90 -4.13 16.13
CA ARG A 132 -3.12 -3.44 14.85
C ARG A 132 -4.48 -3.77 14.26
N ASP A 133 -4.89 -5.02 14.29
CA ASP A 133 -6.17 -5.45 13.76
C ASP A 133 -7.32 -4.83 14.55
N ILE A 134 -7.25 -4.84 15.89
CA ILE A 134 -8.23 -4.20 16.77
C ILE A 134 -8.25 -2.69 16.54
N LEU A 135 -7.09 -2.03 16.42
CA LEU A 135 -7.00 -0.61 16.15
C LEU A 135 -7.66 -0.24 14.81
N SER A 136 -7.37 -1.01 13.76
CA SER A 136 -8.00 -0.80 12.44
C SER A 136 -9.51 -0.94 12.49
N GLU A 137 -10.02 -1.85 13.31
CA GLU A 137 -11.46 -2.05 13.50
C GLU A 137 -12.10 -0.90 14.27
N ILE A 138 -11.43 -0.36 15.30
CA ILE A 138 -11.89 0.84 16.02
C ILE A 138 -11.91 2.06 15.09
N GLU A 139 -10.88 2.26 14.26
CA GLU A 139 -10.82 3.34 13.28
C GLU A 139 -11.95 3.22 12.25
N TRP A 140 -12.22 2.00 11.76
CA TRP A 140 -13.35 1.75 10.89
C TRP A 140 -14.69 2.09 11.57
N ALA A 141 -14.89 1.68 12.81
CA ALA A 141 -16.11 1.99 13.56
C ALA A 141 -16.30 3.50 13.75
N LYS A 142 -15.26 4.23 14.17
CA LYS A 142 -15.29 5.69 14.34
C LYS A 142 -15.60 6.41 13.03
N SER A 143 -14.95 6.01 11.94
CA SER A 143 -15.17 6.61 10.62
C SER A 143 -16.61 6.43 10.12
N ARG A 144 -17.31 5.39 10.58
CA ARG A 144 -18.71 5.10 10.29
C ARG A 144 -19.69 5.63 11.32
N LEU A 145 -19.23 6.38 12.32
CA LEU A 145 -20.04 6.92 13.42
C LEU A 145 -20.68 5.83 14.31
N ILE A 146 -20.04 4.66 14.40
CA ILE A 146 -20.49 3.56 15.26
C ILE A 146 -19.83 3.72 16.63
N SER A 147 -20.64 3.92 17.67
CA SER A 147 -20.16 3.99 19.06
C SER A 147 -19.83 2.60 19.62
N PRO A 148 -19.05 2.52 20.73
CA PRO A 148 -18.78 1.24 21.39
C PRO A 148 -20.07 0.44 21.71
N GLU A 149 -21.14 1.11 22.13
CA GLU A 149 -22.44 0.49 22.48
C GLU A 149 -23.17 -0.07 21.27
N GLN A 150 -23.02 0.59 20.10
CA GLN A 150 -23.66 0.18 18.85
C GLN A 150 -22.86 -0.91 18.11
N TYR A 151 -21.56 -1.04 18.46
CA TYR A 151 -20.61 -1.84 17.69
C TYR A 151 -21.06 -3.30 17.48
N VAL A 152 -21.56 -3.95 18.53
CA VAL A 152 -21.99 -5.36 18.45
C VAL A 152 -23.14 -5.56 17.46
N ALA A 153 -24.10 -4.63 17.46
CA ALA A 153 -25.26 -4.70 16.56
C ALA A 153 -24.86 -4.44 15.09
N GLU A 154 -24.03 -3.42 14.87
CA GLU A 154 -23.59 -2.98 13.53
C GLU A 154 -22.60 -3.97 12.88
N THR A 155 -21.94 -4.80 13.68
CA THR A 155 -20.96 -5.79 13.18
C THR A 155 -21.50 -7.23 13.12
N ALA A 156 -22.81 -7.45 13.33
CA ALA A 156 -23.42 -8.79 13.36
C ALA A 156 -23.13 -9.65 12.11
N HIS A 157 -22.91 -9.02 10.95
CA HIS A 157 -22.59 -9.68 9.67
C HIS A 157 -21.16 -9.45 9.19
N ARG A 158 -20.30 -8.91 10.08
CA ARG A 158 -18.92 -8.59 9.77
C ARG A 158 -17.96 -9.55 10.47
N HIS A 159 -16.90 -9.93 9.80
CA HIS A 159 -15.83 -10.70 10.44
C HIS A 159 -14.92 -9.73 11.22
N THR A 160 -14.91 -9.86 12.53
CA THR A 160 -14.12 -9.03 13.44
C THR A 160 -12.86 -9.76 13.93
N PRO A 161 -11.74 -9.06 14.23
CA PRO A 161 -10.47 -9.68 14.63
C PRO A 161 -10.57 -10.42 15.98
N GLN A 162 -11.49 -10.00 16.84
CA GLN A 162 -11.86 -10.64 18.11
C GLN A 162 -13.39 -10.70 18.18
N PRO A 163 -14.01 -11.49 19.03
CA PRO A 163 -15.46 -11.48 19.22
C PRO A 163 -15.97 -10.05 19.42
N ALA A 164 -17.02 -9.66 18.70
CA ALA A 164 -17.52 -8.28 18.67
C ALA A 164 -17.75 -7.66 20.07
N PRO A 165 -18.29 -8.38 21.09
CA PRO A 165 -18.42 -7.83 22.45
C PRO A 165 -17.05 -7.47 23.09
N ILE A 166 -15.97 -8.22 22.76
CA ILE A 166 -14.63 -7.94 23.26
C ILE A 166 -14.05 -6.70 22.59
N VAL A 167 -14.21 -6.58 21.27
CA VAL A 167 -13.78 -5.38 20.54
C VAL A 167 -14.52 -4.14 21.07
N ALA A 168 -15.84 -4.24 21.31
CA ALA A 168 -16.62 -3.16 21.89
C ALA A 168 -16.11 -2.72 23.26
N GLN A 169 -15.74 -3.66 24.14
CA GLN A 169 -15.16 -3.37 25.46
C GLN A 169 -13.77 -2.72 25.35
N ILE A 170 -12.91 -3.19 24.42
CA ILE A 170 -11.59 -2.58 24.17
C ILE A 170 -11.80 -1.16 23.64
N TYR A 171 -12.72 -0.96 22.70
CA TYR A 171 -13.08 0.33 22.14
C TYR A 171 -13.56 1.29 23.25
N GLN A 172 -14.48 0.87 24.11
CA GLN A 172 -14.94 1.67 25.24
C GLN A 172 -13.80 2.09 26.16
N ARG A 173 -12.94 1.14 26.58
CA ARG A 173 -11.78 1.45 27.43
C ARG A 173 -10.75 2.34 26.74
N TYR A 174 -10.62 2.26 25.41
CA TYR A 174 -9.81 3.16 24.63
C TYR A 174 -10.36 4.59 24.67
N GLU A 175 -11.67 4.76 24.50
CA GLU A 175 -12.33 6.07 24.60
C GLU A 175 -12.22 6.66 26.02
N ASP A 176 -12.49 5.85 27.04
CA ASP A 176 -12.37 6.27 28.45
C ASP A 176 -10.95 6.72 28.80
N ALA A 177 -9.93 6.03 28.28
CA ALA A 177 -8.53 6.35 28.53
C ALA A 177 -8.05 7.67 27.89
N LYS A 178 -8.82 8.27 26.98
CA LYS A 178 -8.55 9.58 26.41
C LYS A 178 -9.05 10.72 27.27
N ILE A 179 -9.96 10.45 28.21
CA ILE A 179 -10.54 11.43 29.10
C ILE A 179 -9.63 11.59 30.32
N ASN A 180 -9.02 12.76 30.43
CA ASN A 180 -8.19 13.12 31.58
C ASN A 180 -8.69 14.45 32.16
N PRO A 181 -8.71 14.66 33.50
CA PRO A 181 -9.20 15.88 34.10
C PRO A 181 -8.54 17.17 33.60
N ASP A 182 -7.25 17.11 33.27
CA ASP A 182 -6.46 18.30 32.89
C ASP A 182 -6.30 18.46 31.39
N VAL A 183 -6.33 17.35 30.60
CA VAL A 183 -6.05 17.34 29.17
C VAL A 183 -6.90 16.28 28.48
N MET A 184 -7.65 16.68 27.47
CA MET A 184 -8.38 15.75 26.61
C MET A 184 -7.47 15.24 25.48
N LEU A 185 -7.31 13.92 25.36
CA LEU A 185 -6.59 13.33 24.23
C LEU A 185 -7.57 13.13 23.07
N LEU A 186 -7.26 13.74 21.93
CA LEU A 186 -8.08 13.62 20.72
C LEU A 186 -7.30 12.91 19.64
N ASP A 187 -7.83 11.81 19.12
CA ASP A 187 -7.30 11.21 17.90
C ASP A 187 -7.81 11.94 16.63
N PHE A 188 -7.37 11.51 15.45
CA PHE A 188 -7.74 12.19 14.21
C PHE A 188 -9.25 12.15 13.93
N ASP A 189 -9.94 11.08 14.29
CA ASP A 189 -11.39 10.96 14.10
C ASP A 189 -12.14 11.85 15.08
N ASP A 190 -11.62 12.03 16.31
CA ASP A 190 -12.20 12.94 17.30
C ASP A 190 -12.17 14.39 16.82
N LEU A 191 -11.11 14.81 16.09
CA LEU A 191 -11.06 16.17 15.53
C LEU A 191 -12.27 16.44 14.63
N LEU A 192 -12.64 15.46 13.80
CA LEU A 192 -13.79 15.55 12.91
C LEU A 192 -15.10 15.54 13.71
N LEU A 193 -15.21 14.64 14.67
CA LEU A 193 -16.41 14.47 15.49
C LEU A 193 -16.70 15.74 16.30
N HIS A 194 -15.68 16.31 16.97
CA HIS A 194 -15.82 17.50 17.78
C HIS A 194 -16.13 18.76 16.95
N VAL A 195 -15.54 18.90 15.75
CA VAL A 195 -15.89 20.01 14.86
C VAL A 195 -17.32 19.92 14.37
N ALA A 196 -17.78 18.72 13.96
CA ALA A 196 -19.18 18.54 13.58
C ALA A 196 -20.11 18.87 14.75
N GLY A 197 -19.83 18.31 15.94
CA GLY A 197 -20.61 18.56 17.14
C GLY A 197 -20.61 20.03 17.58
N ALA A 198 -19.49 20.74 17.48
CA ALA A 198 -19.41 22.17 17.80
C ALA A 198 -20.34 23.00 16.91
N ILE A 199 -20.31 22.74 15.60
CA ILE A 199 -21.15 23.46 14.62
C ILE A 199 -22.63 23.08 14.75
N GLU A 200 -22.94 21.80 15.02
CA GLU A 200 -24.29 21.30 15.17
C GLU A 200 -24.98 21.83 16.44
N ASN A 201 -24.23 21.98 17.55
CA ASN A 201 -24.80 22.34 18.87
C ASN A 201 -24.66 23.81 19.22
N SER A 202 -23.93 24.64 18.43
CA SER A 202 -23.78 26.08 18.69
C SER A 202 -24.14 26.89 17.46
N THR A 203 -25.26 27.57 17.51
CA THR A 203 -25.68 28.51 16.46
C THR A 203 -24.64 29.59 16.19
N ALA A 204 -24.02 30.15 17.24
CA ALA A 204 -22.99 31.17 17.12
C ALA A 204 -21.75 30.63 16.31
N ILE A 205 -21.24 29.45 16.67
CA ILE A 205 -20.12 28.80 15.94
C ILE A 205 -20.54 28.53 14.49
N ALA A 206 -21.74 28.01 14.28
CA ALA A 206 -22.26 27.71 12.96
C ALA A 206 -22.37 28.98 12.09
N GLU A 207 -22.87 30.06 12.60
CA GLU A 207 -23.01 31.35 11.88
C GLU A 207 -21.64 31.96 11.58
N GLU A 208 -20.73 31.99 12.54
CA GLU A 208 -19.35 32.48 12.35
C GLU A 208 -18.62 31.66 11.27
N PHE A 209 -18.67 30.35 11.36
CA PHE A 209 -18.07 29.46 10.34
C PHE A 209 -18.66 29.68 8.95
N ARG A 210 -19.98 29.76 8.86
CA ARG A 210 -20.71 29.93 7.59
C ARG A 210 -20.56 31.34 7.01
N ALA A 211 -20.30 32.35 7.83
CA ALA A 211 -19.90 33.68 7.35
C ALA A 211 -18.51 33.65 6.72
N GLN A 212 -17.59 32.83 7.22
CA GLN A 212 -16.25 32.66 6.67
C GLN A 212 -16.26 31.86 5.37
N TYR A 213 -16.94 30.70 5.32
CA TYR A 213 -16.91 29.77 4.18
C TYR A 213 -18.31 29.56 3.62
N CYS A 214 -18.47 29.74 2.31
CA CYS A 214 -19.78 29.60 1.67
C CYS A 214 -19.78 28.67 0.46
N THR A 215 -18.63 28.37 -0.14
CA THR A 215 -18.50 27.47 -1.28
C THR A 215 -17.55 26.33 -0.92
N PHE A 216 -17.97 25.10 -1.15
CA PHE A 216 -17.19 23.90 -0.86
C PHE A 216 -16.89 23.13 -2.14
N VAL A 217 -15.65 22.65 -2.26
CA VAL A 217 -15.21 21.78 -3.35
C VAL A 217 -14.56 20.56 -2.74
N VAL A 218 -15.05 19.37 -3.08
CA VAL A 218 -14.57 18.10 -2.51
C VAL A 218 -14.03 17.21 -3.60
N ASP A 219 -12.72 16.93 -3.56
CA ASP A 219 -12.05 16.00 -4.45
C ASP A 219 -12.10 14.57 -3.88
N GLU A 220 -12.01 13.56 -4.74
CA GLU A 220 -12.07 12.13 -4.40
C GLU A 220 -13.30 11.78 -3.52
N TYR A 221 -14.47 12.34 -3.86
CA TYR A 221 -15.68 12.24 -3.02
C TYR A 221 -16.18 10.81 -2.83
N GLN A 222 -15.80 9.86 -3.68
CA GLN A 222 -16.08 8.43 -3.53
C GLN A 222 -15.37 7.77 -2.34
N ASP A 223 -14.35 8.42 -1.76
CA ASP A 223 -13.61 7.91 -0.61
C ASP A 223 -14.02 8.56 0.73
N VAL A 224 -15.04 9.42 0.71
CA VAL A 224 -15.54 10.10 1.91
C VAL A 224 -16.18 9.09 2.85
N THR A 225 -15.82 9.17 4.14
CA THR A 225 -16.44 8.36 5.21
C THR A 225 -17.71 9.02 5.75
N PRO A 226 -18.62 8.28 6.41
CA PRO A 226 -19.79 8.87 7.10
C PRO A 226 -19.42 9.99 8.07
N LEU A 227 -18.33 9.87 8.82
CA LEU A 227 -17.84 10.93 9.71
C LEU A 227 -17.44 12.19 8.94
N GLN A 228 -16.70 12.06 7.84
CA GLN A 228 -16.33 13.18 6.98
C GLN A 228 -17.55 13.83 6.31
N GLN A 229 -18.53 12.99 5.90
CA GLN A 229 -19.78 13.49 5.37
C GLN A 229 -20.58 14.28 6.41
N ARG A 230 -20.60 13.84 7.67
CA ARG A 230 -21.23 14.57 8.77
C ARG A 230 -20.58 15.95 8.96
N VAL A 231 -19.24 16.02 8.94
CA VAL A 231 -18.52 17.29 9.00
C VAL A 231 -18.90 18.20 7.83
N LEU A 232 -18.92 17.66 6.61
CA LEU A 232 -19.30 18.41 5.41
C LEU A 232 -20.73 18.93 5.50
N SER A 233 -21.66 18.12 6.01
CA SER A 233 -23.06 18.51 6.22
C SER A 233 -23.18 19.60 7.29
N ALA A 234 -22.42 19.53 8.37
CA ALA A 234 -22.36 20.57 9.40
C ALA A 234 -21.82 21.89 8.83
N TRP A 235 -20.77 21.83 7.99
CA TRP A 235 -20.21 23.00 7.31
C TRP A 235 -21.23 23.66 6.36
N LEU A 236 -21.93 22.87 5.56
CA LEU A 236 -22.94 23.36 4.63
C LEU A 236 -24.16 23.94 5.35
N GLY A 237 -24.66 23.25 6.37
CA GLY A 237 -25.96 23.53 6.97
C GLY A 237 -27.08 23.39 5.91
N ASN A 238 -27.93 24.39 5.81
CA ASN A 238 -29.03 24.41 4.85
C ASN A 238 -28.64 24.95 3.45
N ARG A 239 -27.33 25.15 3.21
CA ARG A 239 -26.80 25.65 1.92
C ARG A 239 -26.45 24.48 1.03
N ASP A 240 -26.36 24.75 -0.28
CA ASP A 240 -26.14 23.75 -1.30
C ASP A 240 -24.99 24.11 -2.28
N ASP A 241 -24.21 25.17 -1.98
CA ASP A 241 -23.09 25.58 -2.84
C ASP A 241 -21.89 24.65 -2.65
N ILE A 242 -22.02 23.48 -3.22
CA ILE A 242 -21.05 22.39 -3.16
C ILE A 242 -20.74 21.84 -4.54
N THR A 243 -19.47 21.62 -4.82
CA THR A 243 -18.98 20.85 -5.98
C THR A 243 -18.27 19.61 -5.49
N VAL A 244 -18.71 18.46 -5.94
CA VAL A 244 -18.03 17.18 -5.66
C VAL A 244 -17.46 16.60 -6.95
N VAL A 245 -16.29 15.97 -6.86
CA VAL A 245 -15.72 15.22 -7.99
C VAL A 245 -15.26 13.85 -7.50
N GLY A 246 -15.51 12.83 -8.29
CA GLY A 246 -15.13 11.48 -7.95
C GLY A 246 -15.36 10.44 -9.03
N ASP A 247 -14.81 9.25 -8.79
CA ASP A 247 -15.01 8.04 -9.59
C ASP A 247 -15.38 6.87 -8.70
N ALA A 248 -16.63 6.44 -8.70
CA ALA A 248 -17.08 5.29 -7.91
C ALA A 248 -16.32 3.98 -8.25
N ASN A 249 -15.72 3.89 -9.46
CA ASN A 249 -14.89 2.76 -9.84
C ASN A 249 -13.49 2.80 -9.18
N GLN A 250 -13.12 3.89 -8.52
CA GLN A 250 -11.86 4.04 -7.77
C GLN A 250 -12.05 4.00 -6.24
N THR A 251 -13.23 3.60 -5.74
CA THR A 251 -13.45 3.35 -4.31
C THR A 251 -12.74 2.05 -3.90
N ILE A 252 -11.62 2.20 -3.18
CA ILE A 252 -10.75 1.10 -2.75
C ILE A 252 -10.37 1.19 -1.27
N TYR A 253 -11.06 2.03 -0.49
CA TYR A 253 -10.82 2.28 0.94
C TYR A 253 -12.05 1.96 1.81
N SER A 254 -12.90 0.99 1.40
CA SER A 254 -14.06 0.62 2.21
C SER A 254 -13.67 0.01 3.56
N PHE A 255 -12.48 -0.62 3.62
CA PHE A 255 -11.92 -1.13 4.88
C PHE A 255 -11.59 -0.04 5.90
N THR A 256 -11.43 1.22 5.47
CA THR A 256 -11.29 2.41 6.36
C THR A 256 -12.62 3.12 6.60
N GLY A 257 -13.76 2.57 6.12
CA GLY A 257 -15.08 3.14 6.27
C GLY A 257 -15.54 4.05 5.12
N ALA A 258 -14.76 4.21 4.05
CA ALA A 258 -15.17 4.98 2.88
C ALA A 258 -16.41 4.37 2.22
N SER A 259 -17.31 5.24 1.71
CA SER A 259 -18.53 4.81 1.01
C SER A 259 -18.72 5.59 -0.29
N PRO A 260 -18.87 4.90 -1.44
CA PRO A 260 -19.19 5.55 -2.70
C PRO A 260 -20.64 6.06 -2.76
N GLU A 261 -21.48 5.67 -1.82
CA GLU A 261 -22.91 5.96 -1.80
C GLU A 261 -23.19 7.46 -1.82
N PHE A 262 -22.36 8.27 -1.12
CA PHE A 262 -22.52 9.72 -1.13
C PHE A 262 -22.38 10.32 -2.52
N LEU A 263 -21.47 9.79 -3.34
CA LEU A 263 -21.33 10.21 -4.74
C LEU A 263 -22.48 9.67 -5.62
N LEU A 264 -22.85 8.40 -5.39
CA LEU A 264 -23.89 7.74 -6.18
C LEU A 264 -25.28 8.32 -5.93
N ASP A 265 -25.59 8.67 -4.67
CA ASP A 265 -26.86 9.26 -4.24
C ASP A 265 -26.88 10.80 -4.26
N PHE A 266 -25.81 11.45 -4.79
CA PHE A 266 -25.70 12.90 -4.77
C PHE A 266 -26.91 13.59 -5.42
N SER A 267 -27.37 13.11 -6.59
CA SER A 267 -28.54 13.65 -7.27
C SER A 267 -29.86 13.35 -6.54
N ARG A 268 -29.88 12.36 -5.63
CA ARG A 268 -31.05 12.11 -4.77
C ARG A 268 -31.06 13.10 -3.62
N THR A 269 -29.88 13.39 -3.04
CA THR A 269 -29.70 14.38 -1.97
C THR A 269 -29.98 15.80 -2.48
N TYR A 270 -29.52 16.10 -3.71
CA TYR A 270 -29.68 17.38 -4.39
C TYR A 270 -30.40 17.18 -5.73
N PRO A 271 -31.75 17.19 -5.77
CA PRO A 271 -32.51 16.89 -6.99
C PRO A 271 -32.27 17.88 -8.15
N HIS A 272 -31.81 19.09 -7.85
CA HIS A 272 -31.46 20.11 -8.83
C HIS A 272 -29.98 20.20 -9.17
N ALA A 273 -29.18 19.22 -8.74
CA ALA A 273 -27.76 19.19 -8.99
C ALA A 273 -27.42 19.13 -10.49
N THR A 274 -26.43 19.90 -10.88
CA THR A 274 -25.81 19.75 -12.20
C THR A 274 -24.84 18.55 -12.17
N VAL A 275 -25.10 17.55 -13.02
CA VAL A 275 -24.24 16.37 -13.13
C VAL A 275 -23.48 16.40 -14.45
N VAL A 276 -22.15 16.42 -14.39
CA VAL A 276 -21.29 16.40 -15.57
C VAL A 276 -20.41 15.14 -15.55
N LYS A 277 -20.26 14.47 -16.72
CA LYS A 277 -19.44 13.28 -16.89
C LYS A 277 -18.18 13.60 -17.66
N LEU A 278 -17.00 13.38 -17.06
CA LEU A 278 -15.72 13.47 -17.75
C LEU A 278 -15.28 12.06 -18.16
N GLN A 279 -15.17 11.83 -19.46
CA GLN A 279 -14.87 10.52 -20.04
C GLN A 279 -13.64 10.52 -20.95
N ARG A 280 -13.09 11.70 -21.33
CA ARG A 280 -11.88 11.81 -22.13
C ARG A 280 -10.66 11.62 -21.27
N ASP A 281 -9.95 10.52 -21.48
CA ASP A 281 -8.72 10.17 -20.74
C ASP A 281 -7.50 10.74 -21.49
N TYR A 282 -6.81 11.68 -20.84
CA TYR A 282 -5.61 12.33 -21.34
C TYR A 282 -4.31 11.70 -20.80
N ARG A 283 -4.43 10.64 -19.99
CA ARG A 283 -3.32 9.95 -19.37
C ARG A 283 -2.88 8.74 -20.18
N SER A 284 -3.81 7.89 -20.53
CA SER A 284 -3.54 6.53 -21.01
C SER A 284 -3.82 6.41 -22.51
N THR A 285 -3.08 5.51 -23.16
CA THR A 285 -3.34 5.13 -24.56
C THR A 285 -4.71 4.44 -24.68
N PRO A 286 -5.34 4.48 -25.88
CA PRO A 286 -6.64 3.83 -26.12
C PRO A 286 -6.66 2.35 -25.71
N GLN A 287 -5.59 1.60 -25.96
CA GLN A 287 -5.49 0.17 -25.61
C GLN A 287 -5.62 -0.07 -24.11
N ILE A 288 -5.06 0.82 -23.29
CA ILE A 288 -5.14 0.74 -21.82
C ILE A 288 -6.54 1.13 -21.36
N THR A 289 -7.12 2.19 -21.92
CA THR A 289 -8.49 2.61 -21.56
C THR A 289 -9.54 1.57 -21.96
N ASP A 290 -9.39 0.91 -23.09
CA ASP A 290 -10.28 -0.16 -23.53
C ASP A 290 -10.22 -1.37 -22.58
N LEU A 291 -9.00 -1.76 -22.14
CA LEU A 291 -8.84 -2.80 -21.13
C LEU A 291 -9.48 -2.39 -19.80
N ALA A 292 -9.25 -1.15 -19.34
CA ALA A 292 -9.86 -0.63 -18.11
C ALA A 292 -11.39 -0.65 -18.18
N ASN A 293 -11.97 -0.22 -19.30
CA ASN A 293 -13.41 -0.29 -19.56
C ASN A 293 -13.92 -1.75 -19.51
N THR A 294 -13.19 -2.68 -20.11
CA THR A 294 -13.54 -4.09 -20.14
C THR A 294 -13.59 -4.67 -18.72
N ILE A 295 -12.52 -4.46 -17.92
CA ILE A 295 -12.42 -4.93 -16.53
C ILE A 295 -13.61 -4.43 -15.71
N ILE A 296 -13.87 -3.11 -15.79
CA ILE A 296 -14.92 -2.54 -14.96
C ILE A 296 -16.33 -2.82 -15.52
N SER A 297 -16.48 -3.14 -16.80
CA SER A 297 -17.79 -3.51 -17.37
C SER A 297 -18.34 -4.81 -16.81
N GLN A 298 -17.48 -5.71 -16.35
CA GLN A 298 -17.82 -6.99 -15.74
C GLN A 298 -18.26 -6.85 -14.27
N ALA A 299 -18.15 -5.67 -13.66
CA ALA A 299 -18.55 -5.45 -12.28
C ALA A 299 -20.06 -5.60 -12.12
N THR A 300 -20.47 -6.29 -11.05
CA THR A 300 -21.87 -6.54 -10.66
C THR A 300 -22.35 -5.49 -9.65
N GLY A 301 -23.66 -5.28 -9.55
CA GLY A 301 -24.25 -4.40 -8.51
C GLY A 301 -24.09 -2.89 -8.75
N ARG A 302 -23.91 -2.45 -9.99
CA ARG A 302 -23.75 -1.03 -10.30
C ARG A 302 -25.04 -0.25 -10.23
N VAL A 303 -24.96 0.97 -9.68
CA VAL A 303 -26.06 1.92 -9.71
C VAL A 303 -26.25 2.45 -11.14
N SER A 304 -27.50 2.46 -11.61
CA SER A 304 -27.86 2.99 -12.94
C SER A 304 -27.44 4.46 -13.06
N GLY A 305 -26.90 4.84 -14.21
CA GLY A 305 -26.48 6.23 -14.49
C GLY A 305 -25.06 6.61 -14.10
N THR A 306 -24.35 5.78 -13.32
CA THR A 306 -22.96 6.04 -12.89
C THR A 306 -21.90 5.42 -13.81
N LYS A 307 -22.34 4.73 -14.87
CA LYS A 307 -21.43 4.11 -15.85
C LYS A 307 -20.64 5.20 -16.58
N LEU A 308 -19.32 5.17 -16.38
CA LEU A 308 -18.36 5.95 -17.16
C LEU A 308 -17.69 5.03 -18.18
N GLN A 309 -17.50 5.54 -19.38
CA GLN A 309 -16.74 4.86 -20.43
C GLN A 309 -15.60 5.77 -20.84
N LEU A 310 -14.38 5.38 -20.49
CA LEU A 310 -13.18 6.15 -20.81
C LEU A 310 -12.93 6.12 -22.32
N ARG A 311 -12.46 7.26 -22.86
CA ARG A 311 -11.98 7.40 -24.24
C ARG A 311 -10.56 7.92 -24.20
N GLY A 312 -9.59 7.08 -24.56
CA GLY A 312 -8.19 7.49 -24.63
C GLY A 312 -8.00 8.57 -25.71
N MET A 313 -7.42 9.67 -25.30
CA MET A 313 -7.15 10.82 -26.19
C MET A 313 -5.71 10.86 -26.71
N LEU A 314 -4.83 10.03 -26.16
CA LEU A 314 -3.48 9.87 -26.65
C LEU A 314 -3.44 9.07 -27.96
N PRO A 315 -2.35 9.18 -28.76
CA PRO A 315 -2.12 8.29 -29.89
C PRO A 315 -2.14 6.82 -29.45
N ALA A 316 -2.45 5.94 -30.40
CA ALA A 316 -2.41 4.49 -30.14
C ALA A 316 -1.03 4.06 -29.66
N GLY A 317 -1.01 3.26 -28.59
CA GLY A 317 0.17 2.70 -27.97
C GLY A 317 0.29 1.18 -28.18
N PRO A 318 1.25 0.54 -27.52
CA PRO A 318 1.37 -0.92 -27.57
C PRO A 318 0.17 -1.60 -26.86
N ALA A 319 -0.16 -2.78 -27.34
CA ALA A 319 -1.18 -3.61 -26.70
C ALA A 319 -0.72 -4.05 -25.30
N PRO A 320 -1.63 -4.13 -24.31
CA PRO A 320 -1.33 -4.73 -23.01
C PRO A 320 -0.80 -6.16 -23.15
N VAL A 321 0.23 -6.49 -22.37
CA VAL A 321 0.90 -7.80 -22.42
C VAL A 321 0.43 -8.64 -21.23
N PHE A 322 0.21 -9.95 -21.48
CA PHE A 322 -0.20 -10.93 -20.47
C PHE A 322 0.75 -12.12 -20.52
N ALA A 323 1.34 -12.49 -19.38
CA ALA A 323 2.32 -13.56 -19.29
C ALA A 323 2.13 -14.43 -18.04
N GLY A 324 2.13 -15.75 -18.23
CA GLY A 324 2.13 -16.74 -17.14
C GLY A 324 3.49 -17.40 -17.01
N TYR A 325 3.92 -17.65 -15.77
CA TYR A 325 5.21 -18.26 -15.44
C TYR A 325 5.02 -19.47 -14.53
N ASP A 326 6.01 -20.36 -14.51
CA ASP A 326 5.96 -21.58 -13.72
C ASP A 326 6.02 -21.28 -12.22
N ASP A 327 6.84 -20.28 -11.82
CA ASP A 327 7.03 -19.90 -10.42
C ASP A 327 7.31 -18.39 -10.25
N GLU A 328 7.24 -17.89 -9.01
CA GLU A 328 7.47 -16.46 -8.69
C GLU A 328 8.90 -15.99 -9.07
N PRO A 329 9.98 -16.75 -8.81
CA PRO A 329 11.30 -16.33 -9.25
C PRO A 329 11.43 -16.17 -10.77
N ALA A 330 10.79 -17.05 -11.57
CA ALA A 330 10.77 -16.94 -13.03
C ALA A 330 9.97 -15.70 -13.48
N GLU A 331 8.82 -15.43 -12.85
CA GLU A 331 8.03 -14.21 -13.06
C GLU A 331 8.89 -12.96 -12.78
N ALA A 332 9.56 -12.92 -11.64
CA ALA A 332 10.35 -11.77 -11.22
C ALA A 332 11.54 -11.50 -12.16
N ARG A 333 12.27 -12.56 -12.57
CA ARG A 333 13.36 -12.43 -13.53
C ARG A 333 12.88 -11.88 -14.88
N ALA A 334 11.77 -12.42 -15.41
CA ALA A 334 11.22 -11.97 -16.69
C ALA A 334 10.72 -10.51 -16.63
N VAL A 335 10.15 -10.08 -15.49
CA VAL A 335 9.76 -8.69 -15.26
C VAL A 335 10.99 -7.79 -15.25
N ALA A 336 12.07 -8.17 -14.53
CA ALA A 336 13.32 -7.39 -14.48
C ALA A 336 13.98 -7.27 -15.86
N GLU A 337 14.02 -8.35 -16.65
CA GLU A 337 14.52 -8.33 -18.04
C GLU A 337 13.70 -7.40 -18.94
N ARG A 338 12.37 -7.43 -18.80
CA ARG A 338 11.49 -6.55 -19.57
C ARG A 338 11.68 -5.09 -19.17
N ILE A 339 11.86 -4.80 -17.89
CA ILE A 339 12.16 -3.45 -17.39
C ILE A 339 13.48 -2.96 -17.95
N LYS A 340 14.53 -3.81 -17.91
CA LYS A 340 15.84 -3.49 -18.50
C LYS A 340 15.71 -3.11 -19.97
N HIS A 341 14.96 -3.89 -20.74
CA HIS A 341 14.72 -3.59 -22.15
C HIS A 341 13.99 -2.26 -22.38
N LEU A 342 12.99 -1.90 -21.55
CA LEU A 342 12.33 -0.61 -21.63
C LEU A 342 13.28 0.56 -21.31
N ILE A 343 14.17 0.38 -20.33
CA ILE A 343 15.20 1.37 -19.98
C ILE A 343 16.16 1.56 -21.17
N GLU A 344 16.60 0.48 -21.81
CA GLU A 344 17.42 0.51 -23.02
C GLU A 344 16.72 1.21 -24.20
N GLN A 345 15.39 1.14 -24.26
CA GLN A 345 14.56 1.88 -25.22
C GLN A 345 14.33 3.35 -24.85
N GLY A 346 14.88 3.82 -23.72
CA GLY A 346 14.82 5.22 -23.29
C GLY A 346 13.68 5.56 -22.35
N VAL A 347 12.97 4.57 -21.77
CA VAL A 347 11.98 4.84 -20.71
C VAL A 347 12.74 5.11 -19.41
N PRO A 348 12.58 6.28 -18.78
CA PRO A 348 13.25 6.59 -17.51
C PRO A 348 12.84 5.59 -16.41
N PRO A 349 13.76 5.09 -15.58
CA PRO A 349 13.42 4.19 -14.47
C PRO A 349 12.36 4.74 -13.52
N ALA A 350 12.36 6.05 -13.27
CA ALA A 350 11.36 6.72 -12.43
C ALA A 350 9.92 6.68 -13.02
N GLU A 351 9.80 6.43 -14.34
CA GLU A 351 8.54 6.30 -15.06
C GLU A 351 8.11 4.83 -15.24
N ILE A 352 8.70 3.92 -14.45
CA ILE A 352 8.36 2.49 -14.43
C ILE A 352 7.91 2.09 -13.03
N ALA A 353 6.81 1.34 -12.94
CA ALA A 353 6.34 0.79 -11.68
C ALA A 353 6.03 -0.71 -11.76
N VAL A 354 6.33 -1.42 -10.68
CA VAL A 354 5.91 -2.79 -10.40
C VAL A 354 4.88 -2.74 -9.27
N LEU A 355 3.65 -3.10 -9.57
CA LEU A 355 2.53 -3.00 -8.66
C LEU A 355 2.01 -4.39 -8.28
N TYR A 356 1.88 -4.61 -6.98
CA TYR A 356 1.43 -5.87 -6.38
C TYR A 356 0.29 -5.62 -5.37
N ARG A 357 -0.40 -6.69 -4.95
CA ARG A 357 -1.53 -6.55 -4.02
C ARG A 357 -1.12 -6.34 -2.58
N ILE A 358 -0.10 -7.02 -2.10
CA ILE A 358 0.40 -6.95 -0.72
C ILE A 358 1.92 -6.78 -0.71
N ASN A 359 2.44 -6.05 0.28
CA ASN A 359 3.88 -5.74 0.38
C ASN A 359 4.78 -6.99 0.44
N ALA A 360 4.30 -8.10 1.01
CA ALA A 360 5.07 -9.34 1.05
C ALA A 360 5.40 -9.93 -0.35
N GLN A 361 4.76 -9.44 -1.41
CA GLN A 361 5.05 -9.86 -2.80
C GLN A 361 6.25 -9.10 -3.39
N SER A 362 6.78 -8.06 -2.75
CA SER A 362 7.88 -7.26 -3.31
C SER A 362 9.20 -8.00 -3.38
N ALA A 363 9.50 -8.84 -2.37
CA ALA A 363 10.82 -9.43 -2.18
C ALA A 363 11.42 -10.15 -3.41
N PRO A 364 10.70 -11.00 -4.16
CA PRO A 364 11.24 -11.63 -5.37
C PRO A 364 11.59 -10.62 -6.47
N PHE A 365 10.80 -9.54 -6.59
CA PHE A 365 11.02 -8.48 -7.59
C PHE A 365 12.18 -7.56 -7.19
N GLU A 366 12.31 -7.25 -5.90
CA GLU A 366 13.46 -6.50 -5.37
C GLU A 366 14.76 -7.24 -5.68
N GLN A 367 14.81 -8.54 -5.39
CA GLN A 367 15.98 -9.37 -5.70
C GLN A 367 16.28 -9.41 -7.20
N ALA A 368 15.27 -9.64 -8.05
CA ALA A 368 15.47 -9.72 -9.49
C ALA A 368 15.93 -8.40 -10.11
N LEU A 369 15.42 -7.26 -9.62
CA LEU A 369 15.88 -5.93 -10.07
C LEU A 369 17.31 -5.65 -9.61
N ALA A 370 17.66 -6.01 -8.37
CA ALA A 370 19.02 -5.90 -7.85
C ALA A 370 20.00 -6.75 -8.66
N ASP A 371 19.67 -8.00 -8.96
CA ASP A 371 20.49 -8.92 -9.79
C ASP A 371 20.67 -8.40 -11.23
N ALA A 372 19.65 -7.70 -11.75
CA ALA A 372 19.73 -7.05 -13.07
C ALA A 372 20.48 -5.68 -13.04
N GLY A 373 20.92 -5.22 -11.87
CA GLY A 373 21.57 -3.92 -11.69
C GLY A 373 20.62 -2.72 -11.86
N ILE A 374 19.30 -2.94 -11.69
CA ILE A 374 18.29 -1.90 -11.85
C ILE A 374 17.99 -1.28 -10.49
N VAL A 375 18.04 0.06 -10.45
CA VAL A 375 17.69 0.84 -9.29
C VAL A 375 16.20 0.82 -9.04
N TYR A 376 15.79 0.61 -7.79
CA TYR A 376 14.38 0.62 -7.41
C TYR A 376 14.13 1.33 -6.07
N GLN A 377 12.89 1.70 -5.83
CA GLN A 377 12.39 2.20 -4.56
C GLN A 377 11.11 1.47 -4.17
N VAL A 378 10.98 1.08 -2.91
CA VAL A 378 9.76 0.45 -2.39
C VAL A 378 8.89 1.51 -1.72
N ARG A 379 7.66 1.73 -2.24
CA ARG A 379 6.67 2.60 -1.59
C ARG A 379 5.75 1.78 -0.70
N GLY A 380 5.58 2.24 0.55
CA GLY A 380 4.85 1.49 1.58
C GLY A 380 5.72 0.49 2.35
N GLY A 381 7.03 0.45 2.04
CA GLY A 381 8.08 -0.12 2.88
C GLY A 381 8.48 0.85 4.00
N GLU A 382 9.69 0.69 4.52
CA GLU A 382 10.23 1.63 5.52
C GLU A 382 10.23 3.06 4.95
N GLU A 383 9.57 3.98 5.65
CA GLU A 383 9.44 5.38 5.20
C GLU A 383 10.84 5.96 5.00
N PHE A 384 11.07 6.73 3.92
CA PHE A 384 12.38 7.25 3.53
C PHE A 384 13.18 7.84 4.71
N PHE A 385 12.53 8.66 5.53
CA PHE A 385 13.16 9.29 6.70
C PHE A 385 13.43 8.33 7.87
N LYS A 386 12.87 7.12 7.86
CA LYS A 386 13.11 6.06 8.85
C LYS A 386 14.24 5.12 8.45
N ARG A 387 14.73 5.18 7.21
CA ARG A 387 15.86 4.38 6.74
C ARG A 387 17.11 4.64 7.58
N PRO A 388 17.89 3.61 7.94
CA PRO A 388 19.07 3.75 8.79
C PRO A 388 20.09 4.77 8.27
N GLU A 389 20.37 4.76 6.96
CA GLU A 389 21.29 5.69 6.30
C GLU A 389 20.78 7.13 6.34
N ILE A 390 19.48 7.36 6.21
CA ILE A 390 18.87 8.69 6.26
C ILE A 390 18.85 9.23 7.68
N ARG A 391 18.53 8.40 8.68
CA ARG A 391 18.66 8.78 10.09
C ARG A 391 20.10 9.15 10.45
N GLN A 392 21.07 8.38 9.95
CA GLN A 392 22.49 8.67 10.13
C GLN A 392 22.86 10.00 9.46
N ALA A 393 22.38 10.26 8.24
CA ALA A 393 22.57 11.50 7.51
C ALA A 393 22.02 12.71 8.29
N ILE A 394 20.74 12.63 8.70
CA ILE A 394 20.11 13.69 9.49
C ILE A 394 20.85 13.93 10.81
N SER A 395 21.23 12.86 11.52
CA SER A 395 22.03 13.00 12.75
C SER A 395 23.40 13.66 12.50
N THR A 396 24.01 13.41 11.35
CA THR A 396 25.28 14.06 10.95
C THR A 396 25.06 15.54 10.68
N LEU A 397 23.99 15.90 9.96
CA LEU A 397 23.64 17.30 9.69
C LEU A 397 23.24 18.06 10.98
N ILE A 398 22.55 17.41 11.92
CA ILE A 398 22.25 18.01 13.25
C ILE A 398 23.54 18.31 14.00
N ARG A 399 24.48 17.37 14.05
CA ARG A 399 25.78 17.59 14.71
C ARG A 399 26.54 18.74 14.02
N LEU A 400 26.53 18.81 12.69
CA LEU A 400 27.15 19.90 11.97
C LEU A 400 26.49 21.25 12.28
N SER A 401 25.17 21.31 12.45
CA SER A 401 24.45 22.52 12.77
C SER A 401 24.78 23.08 14.17
N GLN A 402 25.26 22.23 15.08
CA GLN A 402 25.70 22.61 16.45
C GLN A 402 27.13 23.13 16.50
N LEU A 403 27.91 22.94 15.44
CA LEU A 403 29.31 23.40 15.34
C LEU A 403 29.36 24.74 14.59
N GLU A 404 29.08 25.86 15.32
CA GLU A 404 29.00 27.21 14.75
C GLU A 404 30.27 27.62 13.93
N ALA A 405 31.45 27.08 14.27
CA ALA A 405 32.71 27.38 13.62
C ALA A 405 32.94 26.73 12.22
N HIS A 406 32.02 25.85 11.77
CA HIS A 406 32.20 25.02 10.55
C HIS A 406 31.13 25.24 9.49
N GLN A 407 30.28 26.26 9.62
CA GLN A 407 29.31 26.59 8.57
C GLN A 407 29.88 27.73 7.69
N PRO A 408 30.33 27.42 6.46
CA PRO A 408 30.74 28.45 5.53
C PRO A 408 29.55 29.38 5.23
N PRO A 409 29.71 30.71 5.42
CA PRO A 409 28.58 31.65 5.31
C PRO A 409 28.03 31.78 3.88
N ASP A 410 28.73 31.24 2.90
CA ASP A 410 28.42 31.26 1.48
C ASP A 410 27.75 29.95 0.97
N LEU A 411 27.64 28.92 1.81
CA LEU A 411 26.93 27.65 1.49
C LEU A 411 25.48 27.66 2.00
N ILE A 412 24.72 28.66 1.56
CA ILE A 412 23.29 28.83 1.84
C ILE A 412 22.48 28.84 0.54
N GLY A 413 21.17 28.73 0.66
CA GLY A 413 20.24 28.77 -0.47
C GLY A 413 20.61 27.79 -1.59
N PRO A 414 20.78 28.26 -2.83
CA PRO A 414 21.08 27.38 -3.96
C PRO A 414 22.34 26.52 -3.81
N ARG A 415 23.27 26.90 -2.92
CA ARG A 415 24.50 26.17 -2.65
C ARG A 415 24.50 25.29 -1.42
N ILE A 416 23.38 25.24 -0.67
CA ILE A 416 23.30 24.45 0.56
C ILE A 416 23.52 22.94 0.33
N HIS A 417 23.22 22.44 -0.86
CA HIS A 417 23.47 21.05 -1.25
C HIS A 417 24.95 20.68 -1.23
N GLU A 418 25.87 21.61 -1.51
CA GLU A 418 27.32 21.38 -1.45
C GLU A 418 27.78 21.09 0.00
N LEU A 419 27.17 21.78 0.98
CA LEU A 419 27.37 21.51 2.40
C LEU A 419 26.87 20.13 2.80
N VAL A 420 25.67 19.78 2.33
CA VAL A 420 25.07 18.47 2.59
C VAL A 420 25.90 17.35 1.97
N GLU A 421 26.31 17.49 0.71
CA GLU A 421 27.14 16.52 0.00
C GLU A 421 28.47 16.28 0.73
N SER A 422 29.17 17.35 1.13
CA SER A 422 30.38 17.27 1.93
C SER A 422 30.19 16.57 3.27
N ALA A 423 29.06 16.84 3.96
CA ALA A 423 28.74 16.23 5.25
C ALA A 423 28.40 14.73 5.12
N LEU A 424 27.87 14.29 3.99
CA LEU A 424 27.46 12.91 3.76
C LEU A 424 28.56 12.04 3.13
N ALA A 425 29.63 12.63 2.58
CA ALA A 425 30.73 11.88 2.02
C ALA A 425 31.33 10.84 2.99
N PRO A 426 31.59 11.16 4.28
CA PRO A 426 32.13 10.17 5.24
C PRO A 426 31.21 9.00 5.54
N ILE A 427 29.91 9.12 5.27
CA ILE A 427 28.92 8.07 5.55
C ILE A 427 28.51 7.27 4.30
N GLY A 428 29.24 7.42 3.20
CA GLY A 428 29.12 6.59 2.01
C GLY A 428 28.59 7.28 0.75
N LEU A 429 28.45 8.60 0.73
CA LEU A 429 28.15 9.34 -0.49
C LEU A 429 29.44 9.60 -1.26
N THR A 430 29.80 8.69 -2.15
CA THR A 430 30.96 8.81 -3.03
C THR A 430 30.66 9.65 -4.28
N PRO A 431 31.66 10.30 -4.93
CA PRO A 431 31.44 11.06 -6.17
C PRO A 431 30.92 10.21 -7.33
N GLN A 432 31.16 8.91 -7.30
CA GLN A 432 30.66 7.94 -8.29
C GLN A 432 29.78 6.91 -7.61
N GLU A 433 28.74 6.49 -8.34
CA GLU A 433 27.82 5.45 -7.88
C GLU A 433 28.56 4.11 -7.69
N PRO A 434 28.42 3.42 -6.53
CA PRO A 434 29.12 2.17 -6.28
C PRO A 434 28.50 1.00 -7.07
N GLU A 435 29.31 -0.02 -7.38
CA GLU A 435 28.86 -1.18 -8.19
C GLU A 435 27.98 -2.18 -7.42
N GLY A 436 28.14 -2.28 -6.10
CA GLY A 436 27.37 -3.23 -5.25
C GLY A 436 25.92 -2.81 -5.07
N ALA A 437 24.95 -3.72 -5.19
CA ALA A 437 23.52 -3.42 -5.12
C ALA A 437 23.10 -2.73 -3.82
N GLN A 438 23.51 -3.22 -2.65
CA GLN A 438 23.21 -2.59 -1.36
C GLN A 438 23.94 -1.26 -1.15
N ALA A 439 25.21 -1.16 -1.59
CA ALA A 439 25.95 0.07 -1.54
C ALA A 439 25.33 1.13 -2.43
N ARG A 440 24.85 0.74 -3.60
CA ARG A 440 24.14 1.60 -4.56
C ARG A 440 22.81 2.11 -4.00
N GLU A 441 22.00 1.26 -3.38
CA GLU A 441 20.72 1.66 -2.76
C GLU A 441 20.96 2.69 -1.64
N ARG A 442 21.97 2.45 -0.78
CA ARG A 442 22.38 3.41 0.26
C ARG A 442 22.85 4.73 -0.34
N TRP A 443 23.71 4.66 -1.35
CA TRP A 443 24.25 5.84 -2.05
C TRP A 443 23.11 6.68 -2.65
N GLN A 444 22.14 6.03 -3.28
CA GLN A 444 20.98 6.71 -3.88
C GLN A 444 20.05 7.34 -2.85
N SER A 445 19.85 6.70 -1.70
CA SER A 445 19.12 7.31 -0.59
C SER A 445 19.80 8.61 -0.14
N LEU A 446 21.12 8.61 -0.01
CA LEU A 446 21.90 9.79 0.36
C LEU A 446 21.88 10.86 -0.74
N GLN A 447 22.04 10.45 -2.00
CA GLN A 447 21.96 11.34 -3.16
C GLN A 447 20.59 12.01 -3.28
N ALA A 448 19.51 11.27 -3.02
CA ALA A 448 18.15 11.82 -2.99
C ALA A 448 17.99 12.92 -1.92
N LEU A 449 18.68 12.79 -0.79
CA LEU A 449 18.69 13.84 0.26
C LEU A 449 19.44 15.09 -0.22
N VAL A 450 20.54 14.93 -0.97
CA VAL A 450 21.30 16.05 -1.59
C VAL A 450 20.44 16.78 -2.62
N GLU A 451 19.81 16.04 -3.55
CA GLU A 451 18.91 16.66 -4.55
C GLU A 451 17.73 17.38 -3.90
N LEU A 452 17.13 16.81 -2.85
CA LEU A 452 16.10 17.48 -2.07
C LEU A 452 16.60 18.79 -1.46
N SER A 453 17.81 18.80 -0.89
CA SER A 453 18.40 20.02 -0.32
C SER A 453 18.66 21.08 -1.38
N LYS A 454 19.04 20.67 -2.60
CA LYS A 454 19.23 21.54 -3.77
C LYS A 454 17.91 22.16 -4.26
N GLU A 455 16.82 21.36 -4.31
CA GLU A 455 15.49 21.87 -4.64
C GLU A 455 15.00 22.91 -3.61
N LEU A 456 15.17 22.59 -2.33
CA LEU A 456 14.77 23.48 -1.24
C LEU A 456 15.60 24.77 -1.23
N GLY A 457 16.89 24.68 -1.49
CA GLY A 457 17.79 25.82 -1.59
C GLY A 457 17.46 26.75 -2.76
N LYS A 458 17.05 26.19 -3.91
CA LYS A 458 16.56 26.99 -5.05
C LYS A 458 15.25 27.72 -4.73
N ALA A 459 14.37 27.09 -3.95
CA ALA A 459 13.08 27.66 -3.57
C ALA A 459 13.21 28.73 -2.46
N THR A 460 14.27 28.68 -1.66
CA THR A 460 14.51 29.57 -0.52
C THR A 460 15.95 30.10 -0.57
N PRO A 461 16.19 31.28 -1.13
CA PRO A 461 17.54 31.82 -1.38
C PRO A 461 18.42 32.00 -0.16
N ASP A 462 17.86 32.17 1.02
CA ASP A 462 18.52 32.37 2.32
C ASP A 462 18.49 31.12 3.20
N LEU A 463 18.15 29.96 2.64
CA LEU A 463 18.05 28.68 3.38
C LEU A 463 19.39 28.29 3.97
N ASN A 464 19.53 28.32 5.28
CA ASN A 464 20.68 27.81 6.02
C ASN A 464 20.45 26.36 6.50
N LEU A 465 21.45 25.75 7.12
CA LEU A 465 21.37 24.35 7.57
C LEU A 465 20.25 24.11 8.60
N ILE A 466 20.01 25.05 9.50
CA ILE A 466 18.93 24.96 10.52
C ILE A 466 17.57 24.99 9.82
N GLY A 467 17.39 25.92 8.88
CA GLY A 467 16.18 25.99 8.07
C GLY A 467 15.95 24.74 7.23
N LEU A 468 17.02 24.16 6.66
CA LEU A 468 16.96 22.90 5.93
C LEU A 468 16.50 21.76 6.84
N LEU A 469 17.10 21.59 8.03
CA LEU A 469 16.71 20.56 9.00
C LEU A 469 15.25 20.71 9.44
N HIS A 470 14.78 21.94 9.63
CA HIS A 470 13.37 22.19 9.92
C HIS A 470 12.45 21.76 8.77
N GLN A 471 12.81 22.06 7.52
CA GLN A 471 12.04 21.62 6.35
C GLN A 471 12.06 20.10 6.15
N LEU A 472 13.21 19.45 6.42
CA LEU A 472 13.32 17.98 6.39
C LEU A 472 12.42 17.34 7.45
N HIS A 473 12.42 17.87 8.68
CA HIS A 473 11.54 17.40 9.74
C HIS A 473 10.05 17.59 9.42
N GLN A 474 9.67 18.72 8.82
CA GLN A 474 8.30 18.93 8.34
C GLN A 474 7.91 17.92 7.26
N ARG A 475 8.84 17.54 6.37
CA ARG A 475 8.60 16.54 5.30
C ARG A 475 8.51 15.13 5.85
N ASP A 476 9.29 14.77 6.86
CA ASP A 476 9.16 13.51 7.61
C ASP A 476 7.78 13.40 8.24
N THR A 477 7.38 14.41 8.99
CA THR A 477 6.05 14.50 9.61
C THR A 477 4.91 14.45 8.58
N ASN A 478 5.12 15.03 7.40
CA ASN A 478 4.13 15.07 6.32
C ASN A 478 4.21 13.87 5.36
N LYS A 479 5.13 12.93 5.56
CA LYS A 479 5.37 11.75 4.69
C LYS A 479 5.65 12.11 3.23
N HIS A 480 6.48 13.13 3.00
CA HIS A 480 6.90 13.59 1.67
C HIS A 480 8.38 13.24 1.40
N PRO A 481 8.70 11.99 1.04
CA PRO A 481 10.07 11.63 0.69
C PRO A 481 10.51 12.30 -0.62
N PRO A 482 11.82 12.51 -0.82
CA PRO A 482 12.37 12.95 -2.10
C PRO A 482 12.10 11.90 -3.18
N THR A 483 12.05 12.35 -4.44
CA THR A 483 11.87 11.45 -5.58
C THR A 483 13.21 10.76 -5.90
N MET A 484 13.30 9.46 -5.67
CA MET A 484 14.43 8.66 -6.15
C MET A 484 14.27 8.35 -7.64
N GLN A 485 15.36 8.38 -8.40
CA GLN A 485 15.35 8.06 -9.84
C GLN A 485 15.44 6.54 -10.08
N GLY A 486 14.50 5.78 -9.54
CA GLY A 486 14.46 4.33 -9.67
C GLY A 486 13.07 3.79 -9.99
N VAL A 487 13.01 2.51 -10.39
CA VAL A 487 11.76 1.78 -10.61
C VAL A 487 10.96 1.77 -9.30
N THR A 488 9.69 2.11 -9.37
CA THR A 488 8.82 2.12 -8.17
C THR A 488 8.19 0.75 -7.96
N LEU A 489 8.43 0.14 -6.80
CA LEU A 489 7.70 -1.02 -6.30
C LEU A 489 6.66 -0.53 -5.30
N ALA A 490 5.38 -0.87 -5.49
CA ALA A 490 4.32 -0.41 -4.62
C ALA A 490 3.14 -1.38 -4.57
N SER A 491 2.39 -1.34 -3.46
CA SER A 491 1.07 -1.99 -3.47
C SER A 491 0.09 -1.19 -4.36
N LEU A 492 -0.91 -1.87 -4.91
CA LEU A 492 -1.96 -1.26 -5.71
C LEU A 492 -2.67 -0.10 -4.99
N HIS A 493 -2.84 -0.21 -3.65
CA HIS A 493 -3.42 0.88 -2.84
C HIS A 493 -2.50 2.11 -2.79
N ALA A 494 -1.20 1.89 -2.59
CA ALA A 494 -0.21 2.98 -2.55
C ALA A 494 0.00 3.66 -3.91
N ALA A 495 -0.39 3.00 -5.00
CA ALA A 495 -0.33 3.52 -6.36
C ALA A 495 -1.48 4.49 -6.70
N LYS A 496 -2.54 4.57 -5.88
CA LYS A 496 -3.66 5.51 -6.12
C LYS A 496 -3.16 6.95 -6.12
N GLY A 497 -3.57 7.72 -7.12
CA GLY A 497 -3.13 9.10 -7.33
C GLY A 497 -1.78 9.26 -8.03
N LEU A 498 -1.09 8.15 -8.35
CA LEU A 498 0.17 8.13 -9.09
C LEU A 498 -0.04 7.64 -10.53
N GLU A 499 1.01 7.79 -11.37
CA GLU A 499 0.96 7.34 -12.77
C GLU A 499 2.38 7.19 -13.31
N TRP A 500 2.59 6.26 -14.25
CA TRP A 500 3.88 5.95 -14.87
C TRP A 500 3.73 5.63 -16.36
N ASP A 501 4.79 5.81 -17.13
CA ASP A 501 4.81 5.44 -18.55
C ASP A 501 4.68 3.92 -18.73
N ALA A 502 5.30 3.14 -17.85
CA ALA A 502 5.21 1.69 -17.86
C ALA A 502 4.79 1.12 -16.49
N VAL A 503 3.79 0.25 -16.49
CA VAL A 503 3.28 -0.41 -15.28
C VAL A 503 3.28 -1.93 -15.47
N PHE A 504 3.83 -2.60 -14.48
CA PHE A 504 3.83 -4.06 -14.34
C PHE A 504 2.89 -4.43 -13.19
N LEU A 505 1.79 -5.09 -13.50
CA LEU A 505 0.86 -5.66 -12.53
C LEU A 505 1.25 -7.13 -12.32
N VAL A 506 1.79 -7.46 -11.15
CA VAL A 506 2.44 -8.74 -10.91
C VAL A 506 1.73 -9.59 -9.86
N GLY A 507 2.00 -10.91 -9.88
CA GLY A 507 1.41 -11.85 -8.92
C GLY A 507 -0.12 -11.95 -9.03
N LEU A 508 -0.67 -11.81 -10.23
CA LEU A 508 -2.11 -11.78 -10.52
C LEU A 508 -2.73 -13.18 -10.44
N THR A 509 -2.87 -13.70 -9.22
CA THR A 509 -3.46 -15.01 -8.96
C THR A 509 -4.66 -14.94 -8.03
N ASP A 510 -5.63 -15.82 -8.19
CA ASP A 510 -6.72 -16.00 -7.23
C ASP A 510 -6.16 -16.35 -5.84
N GLY A 511 -6.60 -15.63 -4.82
CA GLY A 511 -6.03 -15.67 -3.46
C GLY A 511 -5.00 -14.56 -3.20
N SER A 512 -4.41 -13.97 -4.27
CA SER A 512 -3.62 -12.73 -4.17
C SER A 512 -4.42 -11.51 -4.64
N LEU A 513 -5.06 -11.57 -5.81
CA LEU A 513 -5.97 -10.55 -6.34
C LEU A 513 -7.11 -11.26 -7.12
N PRO A 514 -8.31 -11.41 -6.60
CA PRO A 514 -8.74 -10.98 -5.25
C PRO A 514 -8.05 -11.76 -4.13
N ILE A 515 -7.84 -11.09 -2.97
CA ILE A 515 -7.27 -11.77 -1.79
C ILE A 515 -8.24 -12.81 -1.23
N THR A 516 -7.68 -13.83 -0.57
CA THR A 516 -8.48 -14.93 0.00
C THR A 516 -9.58 -14.44 0.94
N HIS A 517 -9.30 -13.39 1.73
CA HIS A 517 -10.31 -12.80 2.62
C HIS A 517 -11.50 -12.22 1.84
N ALA A 518 -11.24 -11.48 0.75
CA ALA A 518 -12.29 -10.91 -0.09
C ALA A 518 -13.12 -12.01 -0.78
N ILE A 519 -12.50 -13.11 -1.20
CA ILE A 519 -13.20 -14.26 -1.78
C ILE A 519 -14.19 -14.86 -0.77
N LYS A 520 -13.78 -14.98 0.50
CA LYS A 520 -14.63 -15.50 1.59
C LYS A 520 -15.72 -14.51 2.01
N ALA A 521 -15.45 -13.22 1.96
CA ALA A 521 -16.40 -12.16 2.33
C ALA A 521 -17.52 -11.96 1.29
N GLY A 522 -17.37 -12.48 0.06
CA GLY A 522 -18.41 -12.50 -0.93
C GLY A 522 -18.30 -11.43 -2.03
N VAL A 523 -19.39 -11.26 -2.78
CA VAL A 523 -19.39 -10.50 -4.04
C VAL A 523 -18.95 -9.05 -3.87
N ALA A 524 -19.44 -8.35 -2.85
CA ALA A 524 -19.11 -6.93 -2.64
C ALA A 524 -17.59 -6.71 -2.45
N ALA A 525 -16.94 -7.59 -1.67
CA ALA A 525 -15.50 -7.53 -1.45
C ALA A 525 -14.70 -7.91 -2.71
N ILE A 526 -15.16 -8.88 -3.49
CA ILE A 526 -14.57 -9.23 -4.79
C ILE A 526 -14.65 -8.05 -5.76
N GLU A 527 -15.77 -7.33 -5.77
CA GLU A 527 -15.92 -6.15 -6.64
C GLU A 527 -15.04 -4.97 -6.19
N GLU A 528 -14.71 -4.85 -4.91
CA GLU A 528 -13.70 -3.90 -4.44
C GLU A 528 -12.29 -4.27 -4.95
N GLU A 529 -11.92 -5.54 -4.92
CA GLU A 529 -10.68 -6.04 -5.51
C GLU A 529 -10.63 -5.83 -7.04
N ARG A 530 -11.78 -5.91 -7.73
CA ARG A 530 -11.89 -5.56 -9.16
C ARG A 530 -11.63 -4.06 -9.37
N ARG A 531 -12.17 -3.19 -8.53
CA ARG A 531 -11.88 -1.74 -8.57
C ARG A 531 -10.40 -1.47 -8.29
N LEU A 532 -9.80 -2.23 -7.38
CA LEU A 532 -8.36 -2.12 -7.11
C LEU A 532 -7.53 -2.53 -8.32
N PHE A 533 -7.91 -3.59 -9.02
CA PHE A 533 -7.29 -3.98 -10.28
C PHE A 533 -7.45 -2.90 -11.37
N TYR A 534 -8.66 -2.34 -11.51
CA TYR A 534 -8.92 -1.20 -12.39
C TYR A 534 -8.05 0.01 -12.06
N VAL A 535 -7.87 0.33 -10.77
CA VAL A 535 -6.95 1.39 -10.34
C VAL A 535 -5.53 1.08 -10.82
N GLY A 536 -5.04 -0.15 -10.65
CA GLY A 536 -3.72 -0.55 -11.14
C GLY A 536 -3.54 -0.36 -12.64
N VAL A 537 -4.48 -0.83 -13.44
CA VAL A 537 -4.49 -0.68 -14.91
C VAL A 537 -4.43 0.80 -15.33
N THR A 538 -5.23 1.65 -14.69
CA THR A 538 -5.30 3.09 -15.01
C THR A 538 -4.13 3.91 -14.49
N ARG A 539 -3.09 3.27 -13.90
CA ARG A 539 -1.83 3.94 -13.57
C ARG A 539 -0.88 4.03 -14.75
N ALA A 540 -1.05 3.18 -15.75
CA ALA A 540 -0.20 3.15 -16.93
C ALA A 540 -0.57 4.26 -17.93
N ARG A 541 0.44 4.93 -18.48
CA ARG A 541 0.26 5.87 -19.60
C ARG A 541 0.42 5.19 -20.94
N LYS A 542 1.49 4.37 -21.14
CA LYS A 542 1.87 3.83 -22.46
C LYS A 542 2.00 2.31 -22.46
N HIS A 543 2.70 1.74 -21.49
CA HIS A 543 3.02 0.31 -21.44
C HIS A 543 2.35 -0.34 -20.24
N LEU A 544 1.70 -1.47 -20.47
CA LEU A 544 1.02 -2.21 -19.41
C LEU A 544 1.28 -3.71 -19.55
N PHE A 545 1.82 -4.29 -18.49
CA PHE A 545 2.18 -5.70 -18.41
C PHE A 545 1.44 -6.37 -17.25
N HIS A 546 0.92 -7.58 -17.50
CA HIS A 546 0.24 -8.38 -16.50
C HIS A 546 0.96 -9.70 -16.37
N SER A 547 1.28 -10.13 -15.15
CA SER A 547 1.93 -11.41 -14.93
C SER A 547 1.38 -12.19 -13.74
N TRP A 548 1.54 -13.50 -13.79
CA TRP A 548 1.17 -14.42 -12.72
C TRP A 548 2.07 -15.65 -12.77
N SER A 549 2.18 -16.35 -11.63
CA SER A 549 2.96 -17.59 -11.49
C SER A 549 2.10 -18.74 -11.00
N ALA A 550 2.37 -19.95 -11.51
CA ALA A 550 1.66 -21.18 -11.16
C ALA A 550 2.11 -21.76 -9.80
N ALA A 551 3.34 -21.50 -9.37
CA ALA A 551 3.92 -21.93 -8.11
C ALA A 551 4.58 -20.75 -7.37
N ARG A 552 4.83 -20.93 -6.06
CA ARG A 552 5.51 -19.93 -5.21
C ARG A 552 7.03 -20.05 -5.24
N GLN A 553 7.52 -21.28 -5.40
CA GLN A 553 8.95 -21.61 -5.38
C GLN A 553 9.31 -22.39 -6.63
N GLU A 554 10.57 -22.31 -7.03
CA GLU A 554 11.12 -23.07 -8.15
C GLU A 554 10.90 -24.57 -7.95
N GLY A 555 10.33 -25.22 -8.97
CA GLY A 555 9.95 -26.64 -8.92
C GLY A 555 8.79 -26.96 -7.96
N GLY A 556 8.13 -25.97 -7.40
CA GLY A 556 6.99 -26.11 -6.52
C GLY A 556 5.74 -26.68 -7.23
N ARG A 557 4.73 -27.07 -6.43
CA ARG A 557 3.47 -27.56 -6.99
C ARG A 557 2.72 -26.41 -7.67
N HIS A 558 2.31 -26.59 -8.91
CA HIS A 558 1.43 -25.69 -9.67
C HIS A 558 0.01 -25.72 -9.07
N SER A 559 -0.21 -24.94 -8.00
CA SER A 559 -1.49 -24.89 -7.27
C SER A 559 -2.21 -23.56 -7.42
N ARG A 560 -1.52 -22.55 -7.96
CA ARG A 560 -2.08 -21.21 -8.15
C ARG A 560 -2.81 -21.11 -9.49
N LYS A 561 -3.90 -20.40 -9.48
CA LYS A 561 -4.69 -20.08 -10.68
C LYS A 561 -4.53 -18.60 -10.99
N ARG A 562 -4.51 -18.26 -12.27
CA ARG A 562 -4.61 -16.88 -12.73
C ARG A 562 -5.82 -16.19 -12.08
N THR A 563 -5.73 -14.90 -11.83
CA THR A 563 -6.84 -14.11 -11.32
C THR A 563 -8.07 -14.23 -12.22
N ARG A 564 -9.23 -14.44 -11.59
CA ARG A 564 -10.53 -14.50 -12.28
C ARG A 564 -10.88 -13.23 -13.06
N PHE A 565 -10.26 -12.10 -12.72
CA PHE A 565 -10.50 -10.84 -13.40
C PHE A 565 -9.96 -10.81 -14.83
N LEU A 566 -9.13 -11.78 -15.22
CA LEU A 566 -8.56 -11.93 -16.56
C LEU A 566 -9.22 -13.05 -17.38
N ASP A 567 -10.19 -13.80 -16.83
CA ASP A 567 -10.69 -15.00 -17.49
C ASP A 567 -11.39 -14.71 -18.84
N ASP A 568 -12.15 -13.62 -18.93
CA ASP A 568 -12.87 -13.21 -20.12
C ASP A 568 -12.14 -12.13 -20.95
N ILE A 569 -10.95 -11.70 -20.50
CA ILE A 569 -10.20 -10.60 -21.10
C ILE A 569 -9.12 -11.09 -22.05
N ILE A 570 -8.44 -12.19 -21.68
CA ILE A 570 -7.35 -12.74 -22.49
C ILE A 570 -7.94 -13.51 -23.65
N PRO A 571 -7.67 -13.11 -24.91
CA PRO A 571 -8.08 -13.89 -26.05
C PRO A 571 -7.55 -15.32 -25.95
N ASP A 572 -8.33 -16.32 -26.43
CA ASP A 572 -7.93 -17.71 -26.40
C ASP A 572 -6.60 -17.98 -27.15
N THR A 573 -6.29 -17.15 -28.13
CA THR A 573 -5.03 -17.15 -28.87
C THR A 573 -3.83 -16.70 -28.04
N ASN A 574 -4.04 -15.92 -26.97
CA ASN A 574 -3.02 -15.46 -26.01
C ASN A 574 -3.04 -16.25 -24.69
N LYS A 575 -3.88 -17.25 -24.56
CA LYS A 575 -3.62 -18.33 -23.62
C LYS A 575 -2.30 -18.95 -24.09
N ILE A 576 -1.19 -18.42 -23.53
CA ILE A 576 0.10 -19.09 -23.69
C ILE A 576 -0.17 -20.50 -23.19
N THR A 577 -0.37 -21.39 -24.13
CA THR A 577 -0.11 -22.78 -23.90
C THR A 577 1.34 -22.78 -23.47
N THR A 578 1.61 -22.71 -22.16
CA THR A 578 2.80 -23.34 -21.65
C THR A 578 2.79 -24.69 -22.38
N ALA A 579 3.70 -24.87 -23.34
CA ALA A 579 3.88 -26.14 -23.94
C ALA A 579 3.90 -27.07 -22.75
N LYS A 580 2.85 -27.90 -22.61
CA LYS A 580 2.80 -28.87 -21.52
C LYS A 580 4.16 -29.52 -21.62
N PRO A 581 5.04 -29.37 -20.59
CA PRO A 581 6.28 -30.14 -20.63
C PRO A 581 5.75 -31.53 -20.86
N ALA A 582 6.17 -32.15 -21.97
CA ALA A 582 5.68 -33.45 -22.38
C ALA A 582 5.68 -34.23 -21.09
N LYS A 583 4.51 -34.70 -20.65
CA LYS A 583 4.39 -35.41 -19.39
C LYS A 583 5.40 -36.56 -19.56
N ARG A 584 6.61 -36.33 -19.03
CA ARG A 584 7.46 -37.46 -18.71
C ARG A 584 6.59 -38.18 -17.71
N HIS A 585 5.93 -39.25 -18.18
CA HIS A 585 5.35 -40.21 -17.29
C HIS A 585 6.49 -40.63 -16.37
N ARG A 586 6.62 -39.97 -15.23
CA ARG A 586 7.40 -40.49 -14.13
C ARG A 586 6.75 -41.83 -13.88
N ARG A 587 7.46 -42.91 -14.28
CA ARG A 587 7.09 -44.26 -13.86
C ARG A 587 6.79 -44.16 -12.37
N PRO A 588 5.63 -44.67 -11.91
CA PRO A 588 5.31 -44.62 -10.50
C PRO A 588 6.50 -45.19 -9.74
N ALA A 589 6.97 -44.47 -8.71
CA ALA A 589 8.06 -44.92 -7.86
C ALA A 589 7.68 -46.33 -7.35
N ARG A 590 8.57 -47.26 -7.47
CA ARG A 590 8.34 -48.67 -7.06
C ARG A 590 9.18 -49.00 -5.85
N CYS A 591 8.65 -49.85 -5.00
CA CYS A 591 9.36 -50.41 -3.84
C CYS A 591 10.65 -51.07 -4.29
N LYS A 592 11.78 -50.74 -3.66
CA LYS A 592 13.10 -51.31 -3.96
C LYS A 592 13.18 -52.78 -3.60
N VAL A 593 12.34 -53.30 -2.70
CA VAL A 593 12.32 -54.68 -2.23
C VAL A 593 11.37 -55.54 -3.06
N CYS A 594 10.09 -55.18 -3.20
CA CYS A 594 9.09 -56.04 -3.81
C CYS A 594 8.55 -55.54 -5.17
N GLY A 595 8.98 -54.35 -5.67
CA GLY A 595 8.54 -53.79 -6.91
C GLY A 595 7.11 -53.19 -6.91
N SER A 596 6.38 -53.24 -5.82
CA SER A 596 5.04 -52.64 -5.67
C SER A 596 5.05 -51.14 -5.86
N PRO A 597 4.01 -50.52 -6.44
CA PRO A 597 3.94 -49.06 -6.56
C PRO A 597 3.86 -48.41 -5.18
N LEU A 598 4.67 -47.38 -4.95
CA LEU A 598 4.68 -46.56 -3.71
C LEU A 598 3.58 -45.51 -3.79
N VAL A 599 2.61 -45.58 -2.90
CA VAL A 599 1.40 -44.75 -2.92
C VAL A 599 1.58 -43.51 -2.04
N ASP A 600 2.07 -43.67 -0.83
CA ASP A 600 2.16 -42.65 0.19
C ASP A 600 3.48 -41.89 0.21
N MET A 601 3.50 -40.67 0.79
CA MET A 601 4.74 -39.88 0.94
C MET A 601 5.79 -40.56 1.80
N PRO A 602 5.46 -41.18 2.96
CA PRO A 602 6.42 -41.96 3.74
C PRO A 602 7.06 -43.08 2.91
N GLU A 603 6.29 -43.88 2.18
CA GLU A 603 6.80 -44.93 1.31
C GLU A 603 7.75 -44.42 0.23
N ARG A 604 7.46 -43.24 -0.33
CA ARG A 604 8.32 -42.59 -1.34
C ARG A 604 9.62 -42.05 -0.75
N ILE A 605 9.60 -41.59 0.51
CA ILE A 605 10.78 -41.15 1.24
C ILE A 605 11.69 -42.35 1.50
N LEU A 606 11.15 -43.45 2.02
CA LEU A 606 11.84 -44.67 2.32
C LEU A 606 12.25 -45.45 1.04
N GLY A 607 11.59 -45.20 -0.11
CA GLY A 607 11.76 -46.00 -1.32
C GLY A 607 11.26 -47.46 -1.15
N ARG A 608 10.41 -47.71 -0.14
CA ARG A 608 9.91 -49.02 0.24
C ARG A 608 8.44 -48.93 0.68
N CYS A 609 7.64 -49.96 0.33
CA CYS A 609 6.26 -50.05 0.78
C CYS A 609 6.13 -50.51 2.22
N ASN A 610 5.01 -50.19 2.87
CA ASN A 610 4.73 -50.49 4.26
C ASN A 610 4.71 -52.02 4.57
N ASN A 611 4.59 -52.89 3.53
CA ASN A 611 4.55 -54.34 3.67
C ASN A 611 5.92 -55.00 3.64
N CYS A 612 6.99 -54.25 3.36
CA CYS A 612 8.35 -54.81 3.34
C CYS A 612 9.08 -54.54 4.65
N PRO A 613 9.92 -55.49 5.16
CA PRO A 613 10.63 -55.30 6.40
C PRO A 613 11.60 -54.10 6.37
N SER A 614 11.84 -53.49 7.51
CA SER A 614 12.83 -52.43 7.69
C SER A 614 14.18 -53.05 8.02
N ASP A 615 15.22 -52.53 7.37
CA ASP A 615 16.63 -52.89 7.72
C ASP A 615 17.20 -51.91 8.77
N ALA A 616 16.40 -50.91 9.23
CA ALA A 616 16.83 -49.97 10.26
C ALA A 616 16.89 -50.65 11.63
N ASP A 617 18.00 -50.47 12.31
CA ASP A 617 18.10 -50.84 13.72
C ASP A 617 17.13 -49.96 14.56
N PRO A 618 16.22 -50.60 15.35
CA PRO A 618 15.28 -49.86 16.19
C PRO A 618 15.98 -48.95 17.23
N GLN A 619 17.18 -49.29 17.66
CA GLN A 619 17.94 -48.52 18.64
C GLN A 619 18.48 -47.21 18.02
N ILE A 620 18.96 -47.25 16.79
CA ILE A 620 19.42 -46.08 16.04
C ILE A 620 18.23 -45.14 15.78
N PHE A 621 17.12 -45.70 15.34
CA PHE A 621 15.91 -44.88 15.09
C PHE A 621 15.43 -44.17 16.38
N GLU A 622 15.41 -44.83 17.51
CA GLU A 622 14.97 -44.21 18.78
C GLU A 622 15.96 -43.14 19.24
N THR A 623 17.27 -43.35 19.10
CA THR A 623 18.30 -42.35 19.39
C THR A 623 18.14 -41.09 18.54
N LEU A 624 17.92 -41.26 17.24
CA LEU A 624 17.66 -40.16 16.34
C LEU A 624 16.35 -39.40 16.69
N ARG A 625 15.35 -40.11 17.19
CA ARG A 625 14.09 -39.56 17.67
C ARG A 625 14.27 -38.71 18.93
N VAL A 626 15.08 -39.18 19.89
CA VAL A 626 15.45 -38.43 21.10
C VAL A 626 16.27 -37.18 20.73
N TRP A 627 17.26 -37.32 19.86
CA TRP A 627 18.05 -36.20 19.34
C TRP A 627 17.16 -35.17 18.71
N ARG A 628 16.26 -35.55 17.79
CA ARG A 628 15.30 -34.64 17.16
C ARG A 628 14.43 -33.91 18.18
N ALA A 629 13.96 -34.58 19.21
CA ALA A 629 13.16 -33.97 20.26
C ALA A 629 13.95 -32.91 21.04
N GLY A 630 15.24 -33.16 21.28
CA GLY A 630 16.17 -32.21 21.89
C GLY A 630 16.35 -30.96 21.02
N VAL A 631 16.65 -31.14 19.73
CA VAL A 631 16.80 -30.06 18.77
C VAL A 631 15.51 -29.24 18.64
N ALA A 632 14.35 -29.90 18.59
CA ALA A 632 13.04 -29.24 18.50
C ALA A 632 12.76 -28.37 19.75
N LYS A 633 13.08 -28.90 20.95
CA LYS A 633 12.92 -28.18 22.23
C LYS A 633 13.85 -26.97 22.30
N THR A 634 15.11 -27.12 21.93
CA THR A 634 16.11 -26.01 21.92
C THR A 634 15.71 -24.89 20.98
N ASN A 635 15.15 -25.21 19.81
CA ASN A 635 14.74 -24.21 18.80
C ASN A 635 13.27 -23.77 18.95
N ASN A 636 12.54 -24.28 19.95
CA ASN A 636 11.12 -23.99 20.18
C ASN A 636 10.23 -24.22 18.94
N ILE A 637 10.45 -25.33 18.23
CA ILE A 637 9.71 -25.72 17.01
C ILE A 637 9.15 -27.15 17.17
N PRO A 638 8.05 -27.49 16.47
CA PRO A 638 7.55 -28.86 16.44
C PRO A 638 8.57 -29.84 15.84
N ALA A 639 8.70 -31.04 16.45
CA ALA A 639 9.70 -32.05 16.07
C ALA A 639 9.64 -32.48 14.59
N TYR A 640 8.45 -32.52 13.98
CA TYR A 640 8.28 -32.88 12.57
C TYR A 640 8.82 -31.82 11.59
N ILE A 641 9.03 -30.57 12.03
CA ILE A 641 9.68 -29.51 11.25
C ILE A 641 11.17 -29.78 11.09
N VAL A 642 11.81 -30.35 12.13
CA VAL A 642 13.22 -30.77 12.04
C VAL A 642 13.34 -31.89 11.01
N PHE A 643 12.76 -33.06 11.28
CA PHE A 643 12.64 -34.17 10.34
C PHE A 643 11.37 -34.98 10.62
N SER A 644 10.79 -35.59 9.56
CA SER A 644 9.68 -36.52 9.69
C SER A 644 10.20 -37.90 10.21
N ASP A 645 9.34 -38.74 10.79
CA ASP A 645 9.70 -40.08 11.20
C ASP A 645 10.22 -40.93 10.04
N ALA A 646 9.60 -40.79 8.87
CA ALA A 646 10.08 -41.46 7.64
C ALA A 646 11.49 -40.99 7.22
N THR A 647 11.82 -39.72 7.47
CA THR A 647 13.19 -39.21 7.19
C THR A 647 14.18 -39.76 8.21
N LEU A 648 13.82 -39.80 9.48
CA LEU A 648 14.69 -40.41 10.51
C LEU A 648 14.93 -41.91 10.26
N GLN A 649 13.90 -42.62 9.82
CA GLN A 649 14.04 -44.03 9.48
C GLN A 649 14.94 -44.23 8.25
N ALA A 650 14.83 -43.35 7.25
CA ALA A 650 15.72 -43.38 6.09
C ALA A 650 17.19 -43.06 6.47
N ILE A 651 17.43 -42.21 7.49
CA ILE A 651 18.75 -41.92 8.02
C ILE A 651 19.29 -43.15 8.75
N ALA A 652 18.47 -43.83 9.60
CA ALA A 652 18.83 -45.01 10.32
C ALA A 652 19.15 -46.20 9.40
N GLU A 653 18.51 -46.30 8.24
CA GLU A 653 18.80 -47.29 7.20
C GLU A 653 20.06 -47.00 6.38
N ALA A 654 20.31 -45.69 6.11
CA ALA A 654 21.39 -45.27 5.22
C ALA A 654 22.74 -45.05 5.96
N LEU A 655 22.73 -44.80 7.26
CA LEU A 655 23.89 -44.50 8.11
C LEU A 655 24.90 -43.57 7.44
N PRO A 656 24.49 -42.34 7.06
CA PRO A 656 25.33 -41.42 6.27
C PRO A 656 26.54 -40.97 7.10
N THR A 657 27.71 -40.96 6.46
CA THR A 657 29.00 -40.59 7.09
C THR A 657 29.42 -39.15 6.73
N ASN A 658 28.77 -38.53 5.72
CA ASN A 658 29.11 -37.19 5.28
C ASN A 658 27.88 -36.42 4.75
N THR A 659 28.06 -35.13 4.57
CA THR A 659 27.01 -34.24 4.11
C THR A 659 26.47 -34.57 2.70
N ALA A 660 27.34 -35.10 1.82
CA ALA A 660 26.94 -35.51 0.48
C ALA A 660 26.01 -36.73 0.47
N GLU A 661 26.16 -37.63 1.43
CA GLU A 661 25.28 -38.77 1.68
C GLU A 661 23.96 -38.35 2.33
N LEU A 662 23.99 -37.42 3.24
CA LEU A 662 22.77 -36.82 3.81
C LEU A 662 21.89 -36.20 2.75
N LEU A 663 22.47 -35.50 1.79
CA LEU A 663 21.72 -34.87 0.69
C LEU A 663 21.07 -35.87 -0.28
N LYS A 664 21.49 -37.13 -0.30
CA LYS A 664 20.87 -38.19 -1.10
C LYS A 664 19.59 -38.74 -0.47
N ILE A 665 19.38 -38.49 0.82
CA ILE A 665 18.22 -38.99 1.58
C ILE A 665 17.02 -38.07 1.26
N ASN A 666 15.93 -38.66 0.79
CA ASN A 666 14.71 -37.91 0.50
C ASN A 666 14.14 -37.26 1.78
N GLY A 667 13.87 -35.97 1.71
CA GLY A 667 13.37 -35.18 2.85
C GLY A 667 14.46 -34.35 3.56
N ILE A 668 15.72 -34.46 3.11
CA ILE A 668 16.86 -33.65 3.55
C ILE A 668 17.29 -32.73 2.42
N GLY A 669 17.11 -31.42 2.60
CA GLY A 669 17.57 -30.39 1.67
C GLY A 669 18.76 -29.62 2.23
N GLN A 670 19.42 -28.83 1.36
CA GLN A 670 20.63 -28.05 1.68
C GLN A 670 20.51 -27.28 3.00
N VAL A 671 19.40 -26.56 3.21
CA VAL A 671 19.15 -25.75 4.40
C VAL A 671 19.12 -26.59 5.68
N LYS A 672 18.60 -27.82 5.62
CA LYS A 672 18.57 -28.72 6.78
C LYS A 672 19.93 -29.33 7.06
N VAL A 673 20.74 -29.58 6.05
CA VAL A 673 22.12 -30.04 6.21
C VAL A 673 22.98 -28.93 6.84
N GLU A 674 22.87 -27.73 6.39
CA GLU A 674 23.58 -26.57 6.96
C GLU A 674 23.21 -26.34 8.43
N ARG A 675 21.95 -26.57 8.80
CA ARG A 675 21.44 -26.28 10.14
C ARG A 675 21.61 -27.40 11.15
N TYR A 676 21.50 -28.65 10.71
CA TYR A 676 21.43 -29.82 11.58
C TYR A 676 22.40 -30.94 11.15
N GLY A 677 23.07 -30.79 10.00
CA GLY A 677 23.81 -31.87 9.37
C GLY A 677 25.00 -32.35 10.22
N GLN A 678 25.73 -31.45 10.83
CA GLN A 678 26.89 -31.80 11.63
C GLN A 678 26.50 -32.56 12.91
N ASP A 679 25.57 -32.04 13.72
CA ASP A 679 25.06 -32.70 14.92
C ASP A 679 24.43 -34.07 14.63
N LEU A 680 23.76 -34.17 13.45
CA LEU A 680 23.15 -35.41 13.00
C LEU A 680 24.20 -36.46 12.64
N LEU A 681 25.25 -36.08 11.90
CA LEU A 681 26.34 -36.96 11.54
C LEU A 681 27.12 -37.44 12.78
N GLU A 682 27.36 -36.57 13.75
CA GLU A 682 27.98 -36.93 15.05
C GLU A 682 27.08 -37.91 15.83
N THR A 683 25.76 -37.77 15.75
CA THR A 683 24.83 -38.73 16.39
C THR A 683 24.84 -40.08 15.70
N VAL A 684 24.95 -40.12 14.36
CA VAL A 684 25.01 -41.35 13.57
C VAL A 684 26.36 -42.04 13.74
N ALA A 685 27.48 -41.29 13.85
CA ALA A 685 28.83 -41.81 14.00
C ALA A 685 28.99 -42.70 15.28
N GLN A 686 28.21 -42.42 16.33
CA GLN A 686 28.22 -43.24 17.56
C GLN A 686 27.88 -44.73 17.34
N PHE A 687 27.21 -45.05 16.23
CA PHE A 687 26.81 -46.41 15.88
C PHE A 687 27.68 -47.06 14.80
N LEU A 688 28.61 -46.29 14.20
CA LEU A 688 29.53 -46.80 13.19
C LEU A 688 30.82 -47.34 13.85
N ASP A 689 31.15 -46.85 15.06
CA ASP A 689 32.35 -47.26 15.78
C ASP A 689 32.15 -48.59 16.58
N ASP A 690 30.90 -49.07 16.78
CA ASP A 690 30.60 -50.30 17.54
C ASP A 690 30.69 -51.60 16.69
N ASP A 691 30.88 -51.52 15.36
CA ASP A 691 30.99 -52.68 14.47
C ASP A 691 32.45 -53.12 14.19
N GLU A 692 33.47 -52.51 14.84
CA GLU A 692 34.89 -52.89 14.72
C GLU A 692 35.51 -53.58 15.99
N GLU A 693 34.71 -54.09 16.97
CA GLU A 693 35.22 -54.96 18.05
C GLU A 693 34.77 -56.44 17.94
#